data_185228c5ac4b23400e629014565e222d
#
_entry.id   185228c5ac4b23400e629014565e222d
#
_cell.length_a   1.000
_cell.length_b   1.000
_cell.length_c   1.000
_cell.angle_alpha   90.00
_cell.angle_beta   90.00
_cell.angle_gamma   90.00
#
_symmetry.space_group_name_H-M   'P 1'
#
loop_
_entity.id
_entity.type
_entity.pdbx_description
1 polymer ?
#
loop_
_entity_poly.entity_id
_entity_poly.type
_entity_poly.pdbx_seq_one_letter_code
_entity_poly.pdbx_strand_id
1 'polypeptide(L)'
;MFFRRYRFRWFLILAVFLILGGLFIYTARGIRIETDILASLPHRDPVLADAHRVIRHLPVQDRLVCDLEIRGGDSETLVEAAERFETGLTRSGLFRKVGLGEMQALGPELVAHVVGHLPLLFDERQLREEVVPRLAPERIERQLAENLDLLQGLEGIGQAELVARDPLGLRTLVMARMAQLLPAREARFHRGQLLSNDGAHLLMTAELAGAATDTRFSRDIPPLLDDLTKEMNAAYRSRGVSFVVTPVGAYRAALDNETAARGDMRTAIWLTTIGIALLLVLTFPRPLIGLMALLPSTVGALCALVLCSLIFPRLSILAVSFGGAIMAFTVDLGIAYLLFLDRPFETTGKQAAREVQSVETLAVLTTIGAFLLLTVSEFSVLAEIGVFAALGVACAYAFVHVVFPLIIPVMPPAKRVRTSPLATLLDRIVPSEGRGRGRLAAAALLFGVMLCFSRPVFQVDLNAMNSLSAASIAAEKRVQAVWGNLTSRVYLLTEGAGPEALQDKSDALAPWLEEDERRGVIRAPFVLSDLFPGEARARRQAEAWRAFWTPERTADVARSLKRSGDGMGFSPAAFTPFLNSLTAAPPATPDVPERLAGLLGLSPGPEGPVQVTMVTPGPAYDARAFFDRYAATGLVRIFDAGLFSKRLGDVLVTLFTEVALIVAMGITLVVFFFFLDWRRTLIVLAPVVFALVCTLGTLKLLGRPIDIPGVMLWVVIMGMGIDYGIYYVCAYQRCLDEHDSSMRLIRLSILLAAATTLIGFGVLAIAEHAVLKSIGLTSFFGIGYSLLGAFVLVPPLIRRVLAPVALPPESFPAGSPRHESRVRLRYRHLAAHPRLFARLKMHLDPMFPHLASFVSAPRRILDIGCGIAVPSVWLTELYPQARVFGIDPDEERIRVARQA
;
A
#
# COMPACT_ATOMS: atom_id res chain seq x y z
N MET A 1 -25.22 -43.04 -2.65
CA MET A 1 -26.09 -43.32 -3.80
C MET A 1 -26.13 -42.15 -4.81
N PHE A 2 -26.23 -40.89 -4.32
CA PHE A 2 -26.29 -39.68 -5.14
C PHE A 2 -25.08 -39.50 -6.07
N PHE A 3 -23.84 -39.57 -5.57
CA PHE A 3 -22.61 -39.45 -6.36
C PHE A 3 -22.45 -40.55 -7.45
N ARG A 4 -23.03 -41.72 -7.24
CA ARG A 4 -22.94 -42.84 -8.21
C ARG A 4 -23.82 -42.63 -9.44
N ARG A 5 -24.97 -41.89 -9.32
CA ARG A 5 -25.91 -41.56 -10.39
C ARG A 5 -25.39 -40.52 -11.37
N TYR A 6 -24.41 -39.71 -10.93
CA TYR A 6 -23.87 -38.54 -11.68
C TYR A 6 -22.37 -38.63 -11.95
N ARG A 7 -21.78 -39.87 -11.99
CA ARG A 7 -20.32 -40.09 -12.15
C ARG A 7 -19.72 -39.34 -13.34
N PHE A 8 -20.38 -39.31 -14.50
CA PHE A 8 -19.90 -38.60 -15.68
C PHE A 8 -19.82 -37.10 -15.50
N ARG A 9 -20.73 -36.51 -14.76
CA ARG A 9 -20.78 -35.05 -14.49
C ARG A 9 -19.72 -34.65 -13.50
N TRP A 10 -19.39 -35.48 -12.52
CA TRP A 10 -18.26 -35.26 -11.60
C TRP A 10 -16.91 -35.35 -12.32
N PHE A 11 -16.81 -36.23 -13.33
CA PHE A 11 -15.64 -36.32 -14.20
C PHE A 11 -15.45 -35.01 -15.00
N LEU A 12 -16.52 -34.37 -15.44
CA LEU A 12 -16.50 -33.10 -16.15
C LEU A 12 -16.00 -31.95 -15.24
N ILE A 13 -16.41 -31.94 -13.97
CA ILE A 13 -15.88 -30.99 -12.96
C ILE A 13 -14.39 -31.20 -12.78
N LEU A 14 -13.99 -32.46 -12.57
CA LEU A 14 -12.59 -32.80 -12.39
C LEU A 14 -11.75 -32.34 -13.60
N ALA A 15 -12.28 -32.58 -14.82
CA ALA A 15 -11.64 -32.12 -16.04
C ALA A 15 -11.51 -30.61 -16.11
N VAL A 16 -12.56 -29.85 -15.74
CA VAL A 16 -12.53 -28.39 -15.68
C VAL A 16 -11.48 -27.92 -14.65
N PHE A 17 -11.43 -28.53 -13.47
CA PHE A 17 -10.42 -28.20 -12.46
C PHE A 17 -9.00 -28.54 -12.91
N LEU A 18 -8.80 -29.66 -13.59
CA LEU A 18 -7.49 -30.04 -14.15
C LEU A 18 -7.04 -29.07 -15.25
N ILE A 19 -7.96 -28.67 -16.13
CA ILE A 19 -7.68 -27.69 -17.19
C ILE A 19 -7.36 -26.32 -16.58
N LEU A 20 -8.18 -25.83 -15.64
CA LEU A 20 -7.94 -24.56 -14.96
C LEU A 20 -6.65 -24.60 -14.13
N GLY A 21 -6.39 -25.71 -13.44
CA GLY A 21 -5.15 -25.91 -12.69
C GLY A 21 -3.92 -25.96 -13.59
N GLY A 22 -4.01 -26.66 -14.73
CA GLY A 22 -2.94 -26.70 -15.74
C GLY A 22 -2.69 -25.31 -16.35
N LEU A 23 -3.76 -24.59 -16.69
CA LEU A 23 -3.67 -23.21 -17.21
C LEU A 23 -3.09 -22.26 -16.15
N PHE A 24 -3.49 -22.41 -14.90
CA PHE A 24 -2.93 -21.67 -13.77
C PHE A 24 -1.42 -21.92 -13.62
N ILE A 25 -0.97 -23.18 -13.64
CA ILE A 25 0.46 -23.51 -13.54
C ILE A 25 1.24 -22.92 -14.72
N TYR A 26 0.65 -22.97 -15.93
CA TYR A 26 1.25 -22.40 -17.12
C TYR A 26 1.39 -20.88 -17.00
N THR A 27 0.32 -20.18 -16.62
CA THR A 27 0.32 -18.71 -16.47
C THR A 27 1.15 -18.27 -15.29
N ALA A 28 1.13 -18.98 -14.14
CA ALA A 28 1.92 -18.65 -12.96
C ALA A 28 3.43 -18.68 -13.21
N ARG A 29 3.90 -19.46 -14.18
CA ARG A 29 5.33 -19.47 -14.60
C ARG A 29 5.72 -18.19 -15.35
N GLY A 30 4.77 -17.55 -16.03
CA GLY A 30 4.97 -16.34 -16.84
C GLY A 30 4.67 -15.03 -16.08
N ILE A 31 3.99 -15.08 -14.94
CA ILE A 31 3.62 -13.89 -14.20
C ILE A 31 4.87 -13.25 -13.58
N ARG A 32 5.13 -12.02 -13.98
CA ARG A 32 6.12 -11.17 -13.33
C ARG A 32 5.39 -10.42 -12.21
N ILE A 33 5.76 -10.74 -10.96
CA ILE A 33 5.20 -10.07 -9.80
C ILE A 33 5.96 -8.77 -9.59
N GLU A 34 5.24 -7.64 -9.63
CA GLU A 34 5.79 -6.33 -9.29
C GLU A 34 5.75 -6.16 -7.76
N THR A 35 6.92 -5.98 -7.18
CA THR A 35 7.08 -5.74 -5.75
C THR A 35 7.38 -4.27 -5.44
N ASP A 36 7.67 -3.47 -6.48
CA ASP A 36 7.94 -2.04 -6.33
C ASP A 36 6.62 -1.26 -6.20
N ILE A 37 6.26 -0.94 -4.97
CA ILE A 37 5.09 -0.11 -4.67
C ILE A 37 5.28 1.33 -5.16
N LEU A 38 6.53 1.81 -5.20
CA LEU A 38 6.84 3.18 -5.63
C LEU A 38 6.51 3.42 -7.11
N ALA A 39 6.67 2.40 -7.95
CA ALA A 39 6.31 2.47 -9.36
C ALA A 39 4.80 2.67 -9.60
N SER A 40 3.99 2.39 -8.59
CA SER A 40 2.53 2.47 -8.64
C SER A 40 1.97 3.80 -8.13
N LEU A 41 2.83 4.72 -7.63
CA LEU A 41 2.39 5.97 -7.02
C LEU A 41 1.92 7.00 -8.05
N PRO A 42 0.99 7.89 -7.69
CA PRO A 42 0.55 8.98 -8.56
C PRO A 42 1.72 9.91 -8.92
N HIS A 43 1.92 10.19 -10.21
CA HIS A 43 3.01 11.03 -10.70
C HIS A 43 2.67 12.52 -10.82
N ARG A 44 1.45 12.92 -10.55
CA ARG A 44 0.99 14.31 -10.70
C ARG A 44 1.44 15.24 -9.56
N ASP A 45 1.72 14.69 -8.39
CA ASP A 45 2.21 15.48 -7.27
C ASP A 45 3.72 15.73 -7.41
N PRO A 46 4.17 17.01 -7.32
CA PRO A 46 5.58 17.36 -7.53
C PRO A 46 6.53 16.68 -6.53
N VAL A 47 6.11 16.57 -5.24
CA VAL A 47 6.93 15.92 -4.20
C VAL A 47 7.09 14.43 -4.48
N LEU A 48 6.03 13.76 -4.92
CA LEU A 48 6.07 12.34 -5.25
C LEU A 48 6.84 12.08 -6.55
N ALA A 49 6.67 12.94 -7.55
CA ALA A 49 7.39 12.84 -8.82
C ALA A 49 8.90 13.02 -8.63
N ASP A 50 9.32 14.03 -7.85
CA ASP A 50 10.72 14.27 -7.53
C ASP A 50 11.29 13.12 -6.71
N ALA A 51 10.57 12.65 -5.69
CA ALA A 51 10.97 11.50 -4.89
C ALA A 51 11.22 10.25 -5.75
N HIS A 52 10.33 9.96 -6.70
CA HIS A 52 10.47 8.81 -7.60
C HIS A 52 11.73 8.88 -8.46
N ARG A 53 12.09 10.09 -8.96
CA ARG A 53 13.33 10.29 -9.72
C ARG A 53 14.57 10.15 -8.84
N VAL A 54 14.57 10.80 -7.67
CA VAL A 54 15.71 10.78 -6.73
C VAL A 54 15.98 9.37 -6.21
N ILE A 55 14.94 8.66 -5.75
CA ILE A 55 15.06 7.32 -5.15
C ILE A 55 15.75 6.33 -6.10
N ARG A 56 15.50 6.40 -7.41
CA ARG A 56 16.13 5.53 -8.40
C ARG A 56 17.65 5.69 -8.48
N HIS A 57 18.18 6.84 -8.07
CA HIS A 57 19.60 7.17 -8.10
C HIS A 57 20.24 7.13 -6.71
N LEU A 58 19.45 6.76 -5.66
CA LEU A 58 19.99 6.64 -4.30
C LEU A 58 20.83 5.38 -4.18
N PRO A 59 22.11 5.48 -3.86
CA PRO A 59 22.96 4.32 -3.63
C PRO A 59 22.64 3.56 -2.32
N VAL A 60 21.68 4.07 -1.53
CA VAL A 60 21.41 3.57 -0.17
C VAL A 60 20.51 2.34 -0.16
N GLN A 61 19.71 2.10 -1.20
CA GLN A 61 18.73 1.02 -1.20
C GLN A 61 19.37 -0.37 -1.17
N ASP A 62 20.47 -0.56 -1.89
CA ASP A 62 21.17 -1.85 -1.99
C ASP A 62 22.45 -1.89 -1.15
N ARG A 63 22.48 -1.18 -0.01
CA ARG A 63 23.61 -1.20 0.93
C ARG A 63 23.29 -1.96 2.20
N LEU A 64 24.24 -2.82 2.56
CA LEU A 64 24.37 -3.39 3.88
C LEU A 64 25.28 -2.47 4.72
N VAL A 65 24.84 -2.12 5.92
CA VAL A 65 25.65 -1.42 6.93
C VAL A 65 25.85 -2.38 8.09
N CYS A 66 27.09 -2.64 8.47
CA CYS A 66 27.44 -3.47 9.63
C CYS A 66 28.17 -2.62 10.68
N ASP A 67 27.68 -2.65 11.89
CA ASP A 67 28.43 -2.21 13.07
C ASP A 67 29.15 -3.40 13.69
N LEU A 68 30.47 -3.34 13.75
CA LEU A 68 31.33 -4.34 14.38
C LEU A 68 31.76 -3.82 15.75
N GLU A 69 31.23 -4.39 16.84
CA GLU A 69 31.55 -4.09 18.21
C GLU A 69 32.61 -5.06 18.71
N ILE A 70 33.71 -4.55 19.30
CA ILE A 70 34.73 -5.36 20.00
C ILE A 70 34.47 -5.35 21.50
N ARG A 71 34.63 -6.51 22.13
CA ARG A 71 34.54 -6.66 23.57
C ARG A 71 35.81 -7.33 24.11
N GLY A 72 36.51 -6.64 25.00
CA GLY A 72 37.73 -7.17 25.61
C GLY A 72 39.00 -7.04 24.77
N GLY A 73 39.04 -6.07 23.82
CA GLY A 73 40.19 -5.81 22.94
C GLY A 73 40.39 -4.32 22.68
N ASP A 74 41.35 -4.00 21.85
CA ASP A 74 41.70 -2.66 21.40
C ASP A 74 41.25 -2.38 19.94
N SER A 75 41.37 -1.12 19.52
CA SER A 75 40.99 -0.71 18.18
C SER A 75 41.84 -1.34 17.07
N GLU A 76 43.11 -1.68 17.36
CA GLU A 76 43.98 -2.36 16.36
C GLU A 76 43.49 -3.78 16.10
N THR A 77 43.10 -4.49 17.15
CA THR A 77 42.49 -5.83 17.02
C THR A 77 41.17 -5.78 16.28
N LEU A 78 40.38 -4.72 16.49
CA LEU A 78 39.13 -4.52 15.77
C LEU A 78 39.37 -4.31 14.26
N VAL A 79 40.37 -3.49 13.90
CA VAL A 79 40.71 -3.25 12.48
C VAL A 79 41.22 -4.54 11.83
N GLU A 80 42.11 -5.31 12.51
CA GLU A 80 42.59 -6.60 11.99
C GLU A 80 41.43 -7.59 11.73
N ALA A 81 40.47 -7.64 12.65
CA ALA A 81 39.30 -8.49 12.51
C ALA A 81 38.36 -8.01 11.39
N ALA A 82 38.20 -6.70 11.25
CA ALA A 82 37.39 -6.09 10.19
C ALA A 82 37.94 -6.38 8.78
N GLU A 83 39.26 -6.35 8.59
CA GLU A 83 39.90 -6.71 7.31
C GLU A 83 39.64 -8.17 6.94
N ARG A 84 39.61 -9.08 7.90
CA ARG A 84 39.22 -10.50 7.66
C ARG A 84 37.76 -10.62 7.31
N PHE A 85 36.89 -9.90 8.01
CA PHE A 85 35.47 -9.87 7.75
C PHE A 85 35.15 -9.30 6.34
N GLU A 86 35.82 -8.21 5.97
CA GLU A 86 35.77 -7.60 4.64
C GLU A 86 36.18 -8.57 3.53
N THR A 87 37.30 -9.32 3.76
CA THR A 87 37.76 -10.36 2.85
C THR A 87 36.73 -11.47 2.69
N GLY A 88 36.08 -11.90 3.79
CA GLY A 88 35.02 -12.91 3.78
C GLY A 88 33.80 -12.45 2.99
N LEU A 89 33.34 -11.21 3.20
CA LEU A 89 32.25 -10.62 2.44
C LEU A 89 32.59 -10.58 0.94
N THR A 90 33.78 -10.11 0.59
CA THR A 90 34.23 -10.00 -0.81
C THR A 90 34.28 -11.36 -1.50
N ARG A 91 34.75 -12.40 -0.85
CA ARG A 91 34.82 -13.77 -1.40
C ARG A 91 33.45 -14.41 -1.63
N SER A 92 32.42 -13.96 -0.93
CA SER A 92 31.07 -14.53 -1.05
C SER A 92 30.41 -14.32 -2.39
N GLY A 93 30.83 -13.29 -3.15
CA GLY A 93 30.19 -12.88 -4.40
C GLY A 93 28.78 -12.24 -4.23
N LEU A 94 28.30 -12.08 -2.99
CA LEU A 94 27.01 -11.43 -2.71
C LEU A 94 27.13 -9.89 -2.72
N PHE A 95 28.35 -9.36 -2.74
CA PHE A 95 28.61 -7.93 -2.69
C PHE A 95 29.45 -7.49 -3.87
N ARG A 96 29.09 -6.33 -4.47
CA ARG A 96 29.88 -5.68 -5.54
C ARG A 96 31.07 -4.93 -4.97
N LYS A 97 30.86 -4.26 -3.84
CA LYS A 97 31.86 -3.46 -3.13
C LYS A 97 31.72 -3.68 -1.65
N VAL A 98 32.83 -3.81 -0.95
CA VAL A 98 32.87 -3.98 0.50
C VAL A 98 33.85 -2.99 1.08
N GLY A 99 33.50 -2.38 2.22
CA GLY A 99 34.34 -1.43 2.93
C GLY A 99 34.52 -0.09 2.21
N LEU A 100 35.54 0.63 2.63
CA LEU A 100 35.96 1.92 2.11
C LEU A 100 37.27 1.84 1.32
N GLY A 101 37.72 0.63 0.95
CA GLY A 101 39.00 0.41 0.32
C GLY A 101 39.19 1.18 -1.00
N GLU A 102 38.16 1.36 -1.80
CA GLU A 102 38.22 2.24 -2.98
C GLU A 102 38.47 3.70 -2.59
N MET A 103 37.82 4.19 -1.52
CA MET A 103 38.01 5.56 -1.04
C MET A 103 39.42 5.78 -0.51
N GLN A 104 40.02 4.77 0.05
CA GLN A 104 41.42 4.77 0.49
C GLN A 104 42.39 4.85 -0.69
N ALA A 105 42.14 4.06 -1.74
CA ALA A 105 42.95 4.07 -2.97
C ALA A 105 42.84 5.40 -3.73
N LEU A 106 41.68 6.07 -3.67
CA LEU A 106 41.43 7.35 -4.33
C LEU A 106 41.90 8.56 -3.49
N GLY A 107 42.19 8.37 -2.21
CA GLY A 107 42.63 9.46 -1.31
C GLY A 107 43.84 10.25 -1.86
N PRO A 108 44.95 9.60 -2.22
CA PRO A 108 46.11 10.27 -2.80
C PRO A 108 45.79 11.03 -4.08
N GLU A 109 45.01 10.46 -4.99
CA GLU A 109 44.61 11.10 -6.24
C GLU A 109 43.76 12.36 -6.00
N LEU A 110 42.83 12.26 -5.04
CA LEU A 110 41.99 13.37 -4.62
C LEU A 110 42.79 14.50 -3.98
N VAL A 111 43.72 14.16 -3.08
CA VAL A 111 44.60 15.16 -2.47
C VAL A 111 45.50 15.84 -3.51
N ALA A 112 46.05 15.06 -4.45
CA ALA A 112 46.83 15.60 -5.56
C ALA A 112 45.99 16.55 -6.45
N HIS A 113 44.72 16.16 -6.73
CA HIS A 113 43.78 17.02 -7.45
C HIS A 113 43.54 18.33 -6.71
N VAL A 114 43.23 18.28 -5.41
CA VAL A 114 42.98 19.48 -4.59
C VAL A 114 44.22 20.40 -4.62
N VAL A 115 45.41 19.84 -4.37
CA VAL A 115 46.66 20.66 -4.34
C VAL A 115 46.98 21.25 -5.71
N GLY A 116 46.70 20.51 -6.80
CA GLY A 116 46.92 20.99 -8.16
C GLY A 116 45.95 22.12 -8.58
N HIS A 117 44.78 22.21 -7.95
CA HIS A 117 43.72 23.13 -8.37
C HIS A 117 43.34 24.15 -7.28
N LEU A 118 44.17 24.34 -6.22
CA LEU A 118 43.91 25.30 -5.15
C LEU A 118 43.43 26.70 -5.60
N PRO A 119 44.00 27.28 -6.71
CA PRO A 119 43.51 28.56 -7.21
C PRO A 119 42.05 28.59 -7.69
N LEU A 120 41.46 27.42 -7.95
CA LEU A 120 40.08 27.30 -8.45
C LEU A 120 39.07 26.85 -7.33
N LEU A 121 39.54 26.67 -6.07
CA LEU A 121 38.74 26.06 -5.00
C LEU A 121 38.42 27.02 -3.86
N PHE A 122 38.78 28.30 -3.94
CA PHE A 122 38.53 29.31 -2.95
C PHE A 122 37.87 30.54 -3.57
N ASP A 123 36.75 30.98 -2.99
CA ASP A 123 36.16 32.27 -3.32
C ASP A 123 36.80 33.41 -2.51
N GLU A 124 36.42 34.65 -2.79
CA GLU A 124 36.97 35.86 -2.13
C GLU A 124 36.70 35.81 -0.61
N ARG A 125 35.52 35.32 -0.19
CA ARG A 125 35.16 35.23 1.23
C ARG A 125 36.02 34.20 1.94
N GLN A 126 36.13 32.99 1.37
CA GLN A 126 36.92 31.90 1.91
C GLN A 126 38.40 32.27 2.00
N LEU A 127 38.93 32.99 1.04
CA LEU A 127 40.29 33.53 1.10
C LEU A 127 40.46 34.46 2.29
N ARG A 128 39.48 35.31 2.58
CA ARG A 128 39.56 36.27 3.73
C ARG A 128 39.31 35.56 5.08
N GLU A 129 38.33 34.67 5.16
CA GLU A 129 37.90 34.08 6.44
C GLU A 129 38.72 32.84 6.82
N GLU A 130 39.14 32.02 5.84
CA GLU A 130 39.77 30.74 6.12
C GLU A 130 41.29 30.76 5.84
N VAL A 131 41.72 31.45 4.74
CA VAL A 131 43.13 31.45 4.35
C VAL A 131 43.92 32.51 5.13
N VAL A 132 43.40 33.75 5.29
CA VAL A 132 44.13 34.80 6.01
C VAL A 132 44.59 34.37 7.44
N PRO A 133 43.80 33.69 8.27
CA PRO A 133 44.25 33.23 9.59
C PRO A 133 45.39 32.22 9.51
N ARG A 134 45.58 31.52 8.39
CA ARG A 134 46.70 30.58 8.16
C ARG A 134 48.00 31.25 7.83
N LEU A 135 47.97 32.53 7.43
CA LEU A 135 49.14 33.30 7.05
C LEU A 135 49.84 33.92 8.26
N ALA A 136 49.32 33.83 9.49
CA ALA A 136 49.96 34.31 10.69
C ALA A 136 51.28 33.51 10.93
N PRO A 137 52.41 34.17 11.27
CA PRO A 137 53.72 33.54 11.40
C PRO A 137 53.71 32.33 12.35
N GLU A 138 52.99 32.39 13.46
CA GLU A 138 52.91 31.36 14.45
C GLU A 138 52.11 30.11 13.90
N ARG A 139 51.18 30.37 13.01
CA ARG A 139 50.44 29.30 12.35
C ARG A 139 51.26 28.63 11.26
N ILE A 140 52.02 29.41 10.48
CA ILE A 140 52.96 28.88 9.48
C ILE A 140 53.98 27.98 10.16
N GLU A 141 54.55 28.42 11.28
CA GLU A 141 55.55 27.66 12.07
C GLU A 141 54.96 26.34 12.53
N ARG A 142 53.73 26.35 13.09
CA ARG A 142 53.02 25.16 13.57
C ARG A 142 52.71 24.19 12.41
N GLN A 143 52.24 24.71 11.30
CA GLN A 143 51.94 23.89 10.13
C GLN A 143 53.20 23.25 9.50
N LEU A 144 54.32 23.95 9.51
CA LEU A 144 55.58 23.38 9.09
C LEU A 144 56.12 22.29 10.05
N ALA A 145 55.90 22.44 11.38
CA ALA A 145 56.21 21.40 12.34
C ALA A 145 55.35 20.15 12.07
N GLU A 146 54.04 20.30 11.87
CA GLU A 146 53.13 19.19 11.50
C GLU A 146 53.56 18.53 10.19
N ASN A 147 53.97 19.32 9.18
CA ASN A 147 54.51 18.83 7.93
C ASN A 147 55.82 18.05 8.09
N LEU A 148 56.69 18.49 9.04
CA LEU A 148 57.96 17.80 9.32
C LEU A 148 57.69 16.47 9.99
N ASP A 149 56.79 16.41 10.98
CA ASP A 149 56.37 15.18 11.60
C ASP A 149 55.80 14.18 10.60
N LEU A 150 54.98 14.67 9.65
CA LEU A 150 54.44 13.88 8.53
C LEU A 150 55.55 13.28 7.66
N LEU A 151 56.56 14.05 7.33
CA LEU A 151 57.66 13.63 6.47
C LEU A 151 58.64 12.64 7.17
N GLN A 152 58.74 12.73 8.51
CA GLN A 152 59.57 11.82 9.32
C GLN A 152 58.86 10.49 9.64
N GLY A 153 57.55 10.42 9.48
CA GLY A 153 56.74 9.20 9.67
C GLY A 153 56.94 8.19 8.53
N LEU A 154 56.56 6.95 8.78
CA LEU A 154 56.62 5.86 7.79
C LEU A 154 55.76 6.13 6.56
N GLU A 155 54.72 6.98 6.71
CA GLU A 155 53.82 7.43 5.63
C GLU A 155 54.41 8.60 4.83
N GLY A 156 55.55 9.15 5.23
CA GLY A 156 56.16 10.32 4.59
C GLY A 156 56.78 10.11 3.20
N ILE A 157 56.97 8.84 2.79
CA ILE A 157 57.53 8.51 1.47
C ILE A 157 56.53 8.91 0.41
N GLY A 158 56.84 9.95 -0.41
CA GLY A 158 55.97 10.50 -1.43
C GLY A 158 55.22 11.76 -1.00
N GLN A 159 55.22 12.12 0.30
CA GLN A 159 54.52 13.32 0.80
C GLN A 159 55.32 14.62 0.59
N ALA A 160 56.61 14.51 0.27
CA ALA A 160 57.51 15.67 0.11
C ALA A 160 57.01 16.63 -1.00
N GLU A 161 56.59 16.10 -2.13
CA GLU A 161 56.04 16.92 -3.21
C GLU A 161 54.76 17.63 -2.79
N LEU A 162 53.88 16.95 -2.04
CA LEU A 162 52.63 17.50 -1.53
C LEU A 162 52.91 18.66 -0.56
N VAL A 163 53.83 18.49 0.37
CA VAL A 163 54.26 19.53 1.31
C VAL A 163 54.91 20.71 0.58
N ALA A 164 55.71 20.43 -0.46
CA ALA A 164 56.34 21.46 -1.27
C ALA A 164 55.31 22.32 -2.05
N ARG A 165 54.20 21.73 -2.48
CA ARG A 165 53.14 22.42 -3.23
C ARG A 165 52.08 23.06 -2.31
N ASP A 166 51.94 22.60 -1.07
CA ASP A 166 50.97 23.14 -0.09
C ASP A 166 51.56 23.14 1.34
N PRO A 167 52.59 23.97 1.60
CA PRO A 167 53.21 24.08 2.90
C PRO A 167 52.31 24.66 4.00
N LEU A 168 51.28 25.42 3.60
CA LEU A 168 50.28 26.05 4.50
C LEU A 168 49.13 25.14 4.86
N GLY A 169 49.06 23.95 4.29
CA GLY A 169 47.95 22.99 4.53
C GLY A 169 46.60 23.48 4.05
N LEU A 170 46.57 24.30 2.96
CA LEU A 170 45.29 24.79 2.39
C LEU A 170 44.37 23.66 1.94
N ARG A 171 44.96 22.53 1.49
CA ARG A 171 44.20 21.32 1.16
C ARG A 171 43.29 20.85 2.29
N THR A 172 43.72 21.06 3.57
CA THR A 172 42.92 20.58 4.72
C THR A 172 41.60 21.35 4.85
N LEU A 173 41.54 22.60 4.40
CA LEU A 173 40.30 23.40 4.34
C LEU A 173 39.29 22.83 3.34
N VAL A 174 39.79 22.46 2.17
CA VAL A 174 38.96 21.85 1.12
C VAL A 174 38.51 20.45 1.51
N MET A 175 39.48 19.63 2.03
CA MET A 175 39.15 18.27 2.49
C MET A 175 38.16 18.25 3.66
N ALA A 176 38.18 19.27 4.54
CA ALA A 176 37.20 19.39 5.61
C ALA A 176 35.75 19.53 5.11
N ARG A 177 35.54 20.15 3.94
CA ARG A 177 34.22 20.24 3.30
C ARG A 177 33.73 18.87 2.84
N MET A 178 34.66 17.97 2.47
CA MET A 178 34.33 16.60 2.09
C MET A 178 34.04 15.66 3.28
N ALA A 179 34.41 16.01 4.48
CA ALA A 179 34.15 15.19 5.65
C ALA A 179 32.64 14.81 5.82
N GLN A 180 31.77 15.51 5.13
CA GLN A 180 30.34 15.28 5.13
C GLN A 180 29.88 14.16 4.19
N LEU A 181 30.72 13.76 3.24
CA LEU A 181 30.49 12.57 2.43
C LEU A 181 30.63 11.30 3.27
N LEU A 182 31.23 11.42 4.46
CA LEU A 182 31.34 10.30 5.40
C LEU A 182 29.97 9.93 6.00
N PRO A 183 29.69 8.64 6.15
CA PRO A 183 28.43 8.16 6.68
C PRO A 183 28.14 8.58 8.13
N ALA A 184 29.19 8.82 8.95
CA ALA A 184 29.05 9.17 10.36
C ALA A 184 29.92 10.38 10.72
N ARG A 185 29.35 11.36 11.45
CA ARG A 185 30.03 12.61 11.82
C ARG A 185 31.07 12.49 12.94
N GLU A 186 30.83 11.57 13.85
CA GLU A 186 31.66 11.35 15.05
C GLU A 186 32.58 10.14 14.85
N ALA A 187 33.00 9.90 13.61
CA ALA A 187 33.87 8.79 13.28
C ALA A 187 35.31 9.25 13.06
N ARG A 188 36.26 8.42 13.50
CA ARG A 188 37.69 8.58 13.24
C ARG A 188 38.13 7.67 12.10
N PHE A 189 38.87 8.20 11.15
CA PHE A 189 39.55 7.37 10.17
C PHE A 189 40.81 6.79 10.76
N HIS A 190 40.91 5.46 10.75
CA HIS A 190 42.14 4.76 11.19
C HIS A 190 42.38 3.59 10.24
N ARG A 191 43.55 3.59 9.59
CA ARG A 191 43.94 2.59 8.58
C ARG A 191 42.85 2.33 7.51
N GLY A 192 42.18 3.38 7.10
CA GLY A 192 41.14 3.31 6.10
C GLY A 192 39.77 2.76 6.54
N GLN A 193 39.64 2.46 7.82
CA GLN A 193 38.39 2.02 8.42
C GLN A 193 37.76 3.14 9.26
N LEU A 194 36.43 3.12 9.37
CA LEU A 194 35.67 4.13 10.10
C LEU A 194 35.38 3.63 11.52
N LEU A 195 36.10 4.19 12.50
CA LEU A 195 35.97 3.86 13.91
C LEU A 195 35.12 4.87 14.66
N SER A 196 34.42 4.42 15.69
CA SER A 196 33.74 5.29 16.66
C SER A 196 34.75 6.07 17.51
N ASN A 197 34.33 7.15 18.17
CA ASN A 197 35.20 7.97 18.99
C ASN A 197 35.86 7.22 20.17
N ASP A 198 35.13 6.22 20.70
CA ASP A 198 35.63 5.33 21.78
C ASP A 198 36.52 4.20 21.26
N GLY A 199 36.61 4.02 19.95
CA GLY A 199 37.42 2.96 19.31
C GLY A 199 36.86 1.54 19.49
N ALA A 200 35.63 1.41 20.05
CA ALA A 200 35.02 0.11 20.33
C ALA A 200 34.15 -0.41 19.20
N HIS A 201 33.80 0.46 18.25
CA HIS A 201 32.94 0.15 17.12
C HIS A 201 33.58 0.51 15.78
N LEU A 202 33.31 -0.28 14.74
CA LEU A 202 33.77 -0.05 13.38
C LEU A 202 32.55 -0.14 12.44
N LEU A 203 32.36 0.89 11.60
CA LEU A 203 31.30 0.94 10.61
C LEU A 203 31.78 0.41 9.26
N MET A 204 31.22 -0.70 8.83
CA MET A 204 31.47 -1.28 7.52
C MET A 204 30.25 -1.17 6.63
N THR A 205 30.45 -0.76 5.39
CA THR A 205 29.38 -0.69 4.38
C THR A 205 29.70 -1.64 3.24
N ALA A 206 28.69 -2.33 2.71
CA ALA A 206 28.85 -3.21 1.57
C ALA A 206 27.68 -2.99 0.60
N GLU A 207 27.98 -2.91 -0.69
CA GLU A 207 27.01 -2.79 -1.76
C GLU A 207 26.61 -4.17 -2.26
N LEU A 208 25.33 -4.47 -2.27
CA LEU A 208 24.79 -5.77 -2.66
C LEU A 208 24.96 -5.99 -4.19
N ALA A 209 25.24 -7.22 -4.58
CA ALA A 209 25.32 -7.61 -5.98
C ALA A 209 23.94 -7.71 -6.65
N GLY A 210 22.87 -7.91 -5.84
CA GLY A 210 21.49 -7.96 -6.26
C GLY A 210 20.66 -6.90 -5.53
N ALA A 211 19.39 -6.73 -5.93
CA ALA A 211 18.48 -5.81 -5.26
C ALA A 211 18.16 -6.29 -3.83
N ALA A 212 18.22 -5.41 -2.87
CA ALA A 212 17.89 -5.70 -1.45
C ALA A 212 16.43 -6.19 -1.29
N THR A 213 15.53 -5.78 -2.19
CA THR A 213 14.14 -6.20 -2.23
C THR A 213 13.93 -7.61 -2.81
N ASP A 214 14.94 -8.16 -3.50
CA ASP A 214 14.90 -9.57 -3.93
C ASP A 214 15.20 -10.49 -2.73
N THR A 215 14.16 -11.02 -2.17
CA THR A 215 14.25 -11.88 -0.97
C THR A 215 14.94 -13.22 -1.24
N ARG A 216 14.99 -13.69 -2.50
CA ARG A 216 15.73 -14.90 -2.87
C ARG A 216 17.23 -14.67 -2.70
N PHE A 217 17.70 -13.54 -3.23
CA PHE A 217 19.09 -13.10 -3.07
C PHE A 217 19.41 -12.77 -1.61
N SER A 218 18.55 -12.02 -0.97
CA SER A 218 18.76 -11.51 0.41
C SER A 218 18.79 -12.60 1.47
N ARG A 219 18.22 -13.79 1.23
CA ARG A 219 18.24 -14.93 2.19
C ARG A 219 19.61 -15.47 2.49
N ASP A 220 20.56 -15.33 1.57
CA ASP A 220 21.91 -15.87 1.74
C ASP A 220 22.80 -14.94 2.59
N ILE A 221 22.36 -13.69 2.85
CA ILE A 221 23.12 -12.71 3.61
C ILE A 221 23.19 -13.02 5.12
N PRO A 222 22.08 -13.27 5.85
CA PRO A 222 22.16 -13.55 7.29
C PRO A 222 23.04 -14.76 7.65
N PRO A 223 22.94 -15.94 7.01
CA PRO A 223 23.79 -17.07 7.34
C PRO A 223 25.26 -16.78 7.07
N LEU A 224 25.59 -16.05 5.99
CA LEU A 224 26.97 -15.65 5.72
C LEU A 224 27.52 -14.77 6.84
N LEU A 225 26.77 -13.76 7.28
CA LEU A 225 27.18 -12.85 8.37
C LEU A 225 27.37 -13.60 9.70
N ASP A 226 26.48 -14.54 10.00
CA ASP A 226 26.57 -15.39 11.19
C ASP A 226 27.81 -16.28 11.16
N ASP A 227 28.12 -16.89 10.00
CA ASP A 227 29.28 -17.79 9.87
C ASP A 227 30.59 -17.00 9.92
N LEU A 228 30.67 -15.83 9.25
CA LEU A 228 31.84 -14.95 9.35
C LEU A 228 32.04 -14.45 10.80
N THR A 229 30.95 -14.13 11.50
CA THR A 229 31.02 -13.71 12.92
C THR A 229 31.53 -14.84 13.81
N LYS A 230 31.07 -16.09 13.60
CA LYS A 230 31.56 -17.26 14.34
C LYS A 230 33.03 -17.53 14.05
N GLU A 231 33.45 -17.48 12.78
CA GLU A 231 34.84 -17.67 12.36
C GLU A 231 35.75 -16.62 13.01
N MET A 232 35.35 -15.35 12.96
CA MET A 232 36.06 -14.25 13.62
C MET A 232 36.17 -14.48 15.13
N ASN A 233 35.09 -14.81 15.82
CA ASN A 233 35.11 -15.11 17.26
C ASN A 233 35.95 -16.34 17.60
N ALA A 234 35.99 -17.35 16.76
CA ALA A 234 36.83 -18.52 16.95
C ALA A 234 38.33 -18.19 16.82
N ALA A 235 38.69 -17.34 15.84
CA ALA A 235 40.08 -16.95 15.60
C ALA A 235 40.70 -16.13 16.78
N TYR A 236 39.86 -15.32 17.45
CA TYR A 236 40.35 -14.45 18.55
C TYR A 236 40.03 -14.95 19.95
N ARG A 237 39.42 -16.12 20.07
CA ARG A 237 39.01 -16.72 21.35
C ARG A 237 40.16 -16.86 22.32
N SER A 238 41.37 -17.21 21.83
CA SER A 238 42.59 -17.36 22.64
C SER A 238 43.08 -16.05 23.24
N ARG A 239 42.71 -14.91 22.65
CA ARG A 239 43.04 -13.56 23.15
C ARG A 239 41.99 -13.02 24.12
N GLY A 240 40.92 -13.77 24.44
CA GLY A 240 39.82 -13.32 25.29
C GLY A 240 38.93 -12.23 24.67
N VAL A 241 39.02 -12.05 23.35
CA VAL A 241 38.27 -11.02 22.59
C VAL A 241 37.05 -11.63 21.92
N SER A 242 35.92 -10.90 21.93
CA SER A 242 34.73 -11.29 21.19
C SER A 242 34.19 -10.13 20.36
N PHE A 243 33.56 -10.46 19.26
CA PHE A 243 32.97 -9.50 18.32
C PHE A 243 31.46 -9.70 18.19
N VAL A 244 30.74 -8.60 18.08
CA VAL A 244 29.31 -8.58 17.79
C VAL A 244 29.11 -7.82 16.49
N VAL A 245 28.55 -8.49 15.50
CA VAL A 245 28.20 -7.84 14.21
C VAL A 245 26.71 -7.50 14.21
N THR A 246 26.40 -6.23 14.03
CA THR A 246 25.02 -5.72 13.97
C THR A 246 24.73 -5.22 12.55
N PRO A 247 24.13 -6.06 11.68
CA PRO A 247 23.81 -5.66 10.33
C PRO A 247 22.50 -4.89 10.26
N VAL A 248 22.44 -3.85 9.43
CA VAL A 248 21.25 -3.04 9.09
C VAL A 248 21.18 -2.83 7.59
N GLY A 249 19.98 -2.75 7.05
CA GLY A 249 19.76 -2.49 5.61
C GLY A 249 18.39 -2.92 5.14
N ALA A 250 18.00 -2.46 3.96
CA ALA A 250 16.69 -2.73 3.37
C ALA A 250 16.41 -4.23 3.17
N TYR A 251 17.45 -5.07 2.96
CA TYR A 251 17.33 -6.52 2.84
C TYR A 251 16.69 -7.17 4.07
N ARG A 252 16.94 -6.65 5.29
CA ARG A 252 16.33 -7.18 6.52
C ARG A 252 14.84 -6.90 6.56
N ALA A 253 14.45 -5.67 6.23
CA ALA A 253 13.05 -5.32 6.15
C ALA A 253 12.30 -6.19 5.13
N ALA A 254 12.92 -6.46 3.97
CA ALA A 254 12.37 -7.34 2.95
C ALA A 254 12.18 -8.77 3.46
N LEU A 255 13.18 -9.34 4.14
CA LEU A 255 13.13 -10.69 4.72
C LEU A 255 12.13 -10.80 5.87
N ASP A 256 12.09 -9.81 6.75
CA ASP A 256 11.13 -9.77 7.87
C ASP A 256 9.69 -9.70 7.36
N ASN A 257 9.42 -8.83 6.38
CA ASN A 257 8.12 -8.71 5.74
C ASN A 257 7.72 -10.01 5.05
N GLU A 258 8.62 -10.63 4.30
CA GLU A 258 8.35 -11.91 3.65
C GLU A 258 8.06 -13.02 4.66
N THR A 259 8.84 -13.10 5.72
CA THR A 259 8.69 -14.14 6.76
C THR A 259 7.37 -13.99 7.49
N ALA A 260 7.03 -12.77 7.91
CA ALA A 260 5.73 -12.45 8.53
C ALA A 260 4.57 -12.76 7.57
N ALA A 261 4.65 -12.25 6.33
CA ALA A 261 3.58 -12.45 5.34
C ALA A 261 3.36 -13.92 5.00
N ARG A 262 4.43 -14.73 4.85
CA ARG A 262 4.32 -16.16 4.57
C ARG A 262 3.75 -16.95 5.75
N GLY A 263 4.19 -16.63 6.97
CA GLY A 263 3.65 -17.21 8.19
C GLY A 263 2.16 -16.96 8.34
N ASP A 264 1.77 -15.70 8.21
CA ASP A 264 0.38 -15.27 8.31
C ASP A 264 -0.49 -15.85 7.19
N MET A 265 0.01 -15.84 5.95
CA MET A 265 -0.72 -16.38 4.81
C MET A 265 -0.97 -17.88 4.97
N ARG A 266 0.02 -18.66 5.41
CA ARG A 266 -0.14 -20.08 5.70
C ARG A 266 -1.18 -20.32 6.80
N THR A 267 -1.08 -19.59 7.90
CA THR A 267 -2.01 -19.65 9.03
C THR A 267 -3.42 -19.24 8.61
N ALA A 268 -3.54 -18.14 7.85
CA ALA A 268 -4.80 -17.64 7.34
C ALA A 268 -5.49 -18.65 6.42
N ILE A 269 -4.78 -19.23 5.45
CA ILE A 269 -5.35 -20.23 4.54
C ILE A 269 -5.91 -21.43 5.33
N TRP A 270 -5.12 -21.98 6.26
CA TRP A 270 -5.56 -23.14 7.03
C TRP A 270 -6.74 -22.82 7.96
N LEU A 271 -6.63 -21.78 8.79
CA LEU A 271 -7.68 -21.43 9.75
C LEU A 271 -8.97 -21.01 9.04
N THR A 272 -8.87 -20.21 7.98
CA THR A 272 -10.05 -19.78 7.21
C THR A 272 -10.72 -20.98 6.53
N THR A 273 -9.95 -21.84 5.87
CA THR A 273 -10.49 -23.02 5.17
C THR A 273 -11.15 -23.98 6.15
N ILE A 274 -10.49 -24.30 7.26
CA ILE A 274 -11.04 -25.16 8.30
C ILE A 274 -12.27 -24.52 8.95
N GLY A 275 -12.20 -23.23 9.28
CA GLY A 275 -13.30 -22.49 9.90
C GLY A 275 -14.55 -22.45 9.01
N ILE A 276 -14.39 -22.11 7.74
CA ILE A 276 -15.47 -22.09 6.74
C ILE A 276 -16.01 -23.52 6.51
N ALA A 277 -15.13 -24.50 6.32
CA ALA A 277 -15.56 -25.88 6.14
C ALA A 277 -16.35 -26.41 7.34
N LEU A 278 -15.90 -26.14 8.57
CA LEU A 278 -16.59 -26.50 9.79
C LEU A 278 -17.96 -25.82 9.88
N LEU A 279 -18.03 -24.51 9.58
CA LEU A 279 -19.29 -23.76 9.57
C LEU A 279 -20.30 -24.39 8.60
N LEU A 280 -19.86 -24.71 7.37
CA LEU A 280 -20.69 -25.32 6.34
C LEU A 280 -21.15 -26.74 6.73
N VAL A 281 -20.24 -27.56 7.26
CA VAL A 281 -20.54 -28.91 7.74
C VAL A 281 -21.57 -28.89 8.90
N LEU A 282 -21.48 -27.92 9.80
CA LEU A 282 -22.40 -27.78 10.94
C LEU A 282 -23.78 -27.25 10.53
N THR A 283 -23.83 -26.46 9.45
CA THR A 283 -25.06 -25.74 9.07
C THR A 283 -25.88 -26.48 8.03
N PHE A 284 -25.25 -27.11 7.05
CA PHE A 284 -25.97 -27.82 6.02
C PHE A 284 -26.49 -29.17 6.48
N PRO A 285 -27.74 -29.55 6.14
CA PRO A 285 -28.30 -30.89 6.40
C PRO A 285 -27.42 -32.00 5.83
N ARG A 286 -26.79 -31.74 4.67
CA ARG A 286 -25.85 -32.62 3.99
C ARG A 286 -24.48 -31.96 3.91
N PRO A 287 -23.52 -32.31 4.80
CA PRO A 287 -22.23 -31.62 4.90
C PRO A 287 -21.45 -31.55 3.58
N LEU A 288 -21.44 -32.63 2.78
CA LEU A 288 -20.75 -32.66 1.50
C LEU A 288 -21.34 -31.67 0.48
N ILE A 289 -22.64 -31.39 0.56
CA ILE A 289 -23.28 -30.41 -0.32
C ILE A 289 -22.90 -29.00 0.14
N GLY A 290 -22.89 -28.76 1.46
CA GLY A 290 -22.40 -27.49 2.00
C GLY A 290 -20.97 -27.17 1.53
N LEU A 291 -20.06 -28.15 1.59
CA LEU A 291 -18.68 -27.96 1.14
C LEU A 291 -18.55 -27.60 -0.36
N MET A 292 -19.55 -27.94 -1.18
CA MET A 292 -19.56 -27.53 -2.59
C MET A 292 -19.67 -26.00 -2.76
N ALA A 293 -20.09 -25.24 -1.72
CA ALA A 293 -20.11 -23.80 -1.79
C ALA A 293 -18.71 -23.18 -2.03
N LEU A 294 -17.64 -23.94 -1.74
CA LEU A 294 -16.27 -23.51 -1.99
C LEU A 294 -15.87 -23.59 -3.48
N LEU A 295 -16.59 -24.37 -4.29
CA LEU A 295 -16.23 -24.58 -5.71
C LEU A 295 -16.33 -23.31 -6.57
N PRO A 296 -17.43 -22.54 -6.52
CA PRO A 296 -17.55 -21.30 -7.30
C PRO A 296 -16.45 -20.30 -6.99
N SER A 297 -16.11 -20.17 -5.71
CA SER A 297 -15.07 -19.29 -5.21
C SER A 297 -13.69 -19.67 -5.75
N THR A 298 -13.36 -20.97 -5.66
CA THR A 298 -12.06 -21.48 -6.17
C THR A 298 -11.95 -21.29 -7.68
N VAL A 299 -13.00 -21.63 -8.42
CA VAL A 299 -13.04 -21.45 -9.89
C VAL A 299 -12.96 -19.97 -10.25
N GLY A 300 -13.72 -19.13 -9.56
CA GLY A 300 -13.70 -17.67 -9.78
C GLY A 300 -12.31 -17.07 -9.60
N ALA A 301 -11.61 -17.43 -8.52
CA ALA A 301 -10.25 -16.95 -8.24
C ALA A 301 -9.23 -17.43 -9.28
N LEU A 302 -9.28 -18.72 -9.66
CA LEU A 302 -8.39 -19.26 -10.69
C LEU A 302 -8.62 -18.61 -12.06
N CYS A 303 -9.89 -18.47 -12.47
CA CYS A 303 -10.23 -17.79 -13.71
C CYS A 303 -9.80 -16.32 -13.70
N ALA A 304 -10.03 -15.62 -12.59
CA ALA A 304 -9.62 -14.22 -12.45
C ALA A 304 -8.11 -14.06 -12.59
N LEU A 305 -7.32 -14.93 -11.96
CA LEU A 305 -5.86 -14.88 -12.04
C LEU A 305 -5.37 -15.11 -13.48
N VAL A 306 -5.94 -16.11 -14.16
CA VAL A 306 -5.62 -16.38 -15.57
C VAL A 306 -5.99 -15.20 -16.45
N LEU A 307 -7.19 -14.64 -16.31
CA LEU A 307 -7.65 -13.52 -17.12
C LEU A 307 -6.85 -12.25 -16.84
N CYS A 308 -6.53 -11.98 -15.56
CA CYS A 308 -5.68 -10.83 -15.19
C CYS A 308 -4.27 -10.96 -15.75
N SER A 309 -3.68 -12.17 -15.77
CA SER A 309 -2.36 -12.39 -16.37
C SER A 309 -2.31 -12.13 -17.88
N LEU A 310 -3.46 -12.17 -18.57
CA LEU A 310 -3.58 -11.82 -19.98
C LEU A 310 -3.78 -10.31 -20.19
N ILE A 311 -4.36 -9.62 -19.20
CA ILE A 311 -4.66 -8.18 -19.28
C ILE A 311 -3.44 -7.36 -18.82
N PHE A 312 -2.80 -7.78 -17.74
CA PHE A 312 -1.69 -7.07 -17.12
C PHE A 312 -0.38 -7.82 -17.33
N PRO A 313 0.63 -7.23 -17.97
CA PRO A 313 1.95 -7.87 -18.19
C PRO A 313 2.73 -8.08 -16.89
N ARG A 314 2.42 -7.32 -15.84
CA ARG A 314 2.93 -7.47 -14.48
C ARG A 314 1.77 -7.32 -13.52
N LEU A 315 1.75 -8.10 -12.45
CA LEU A 315 0.74 -8.03 -11.41
C LEU A 315 1.38 -7.66 -10.08
N SER A 316 0.79 -6.71 -9.40
CA SER A 316 1.20 -6.33 -8.05
C SER A 316 0.99 -7.51 -7.08
N ILE A 317 1.98 -7.73 -6.19
CA ILE A 317 1.86 -8.71 -5.10
C ILE A 317 0.64 -8.44 -4.23
N LEU A 318 0.26 -7.17 -4.07
CA LEU A 318 -0.92 -6.77 -3.30
C LEU A 318 -2.21 -7.22 -3.99
N ALA A 319 -2.32 -7.10 -5.31
CA ALA A 319 -3.49 -7.58 -6.07
C ALA A 319 -3.65 -9.08 -5.96
N VAL A 320 -2.57 -9.85 -6.08
CA VAL A 320 -2.59 -11.32 -5.93
C VAL A 320 -2.94 -11.73 -4.50
N SER A 321 -2.37 -11.06 -3.50
CA SER A 321 -2.66 -11.33 -2.08
C SER A 321 -4.11 -11.02 -1.71
N PHE A 322 -4.69 -9.96 -2.29
CA PHE A 322 -6.11 -9.61 -2.12
C PHE A 322 -7.04 -10.66 -2.74
N GLY A 323 -6.56 -11.44 -3.72
CA GLY A 323 -7.28 -12.56 -4.32
C GLY A 323 -7.76 -13.61 -3.32
N GLY A 324 -7.00 -13.85 -2.24
CA GLY A 324 -7.42 -14.73 -1.14
C GLY A 324 -8.66 -14.19 -0.41
N ALA A 325 -8.75 -12.88 -0.21
CA ALA A 325 -9.93 -12.24 0.39
C ALA A 325 -11.16 -12.36 -0.53
N ILE A 326 -10.97 -12.26 -1.85
CA ILE A 326 -12.06 -12.43 -2.84
C ILE A 326 -12.68 -13.82 -2.72
N MET A 327 -11.89 -14.85 -2.49
CA MET A 327 -12.41 -16.19 -2.28
C MET A 327 -13.38 -16.25 -1.10
N ALA A 328 -13.13 -15.50 -0.03
CA ALA A 328 -13.98 -15.56 1.17
C ALA A 328 -15.41 -15.03 0.92
N PHE A 329 -15.58 -14.02 0.07
CA PHE A 329 -16.90 -13.46 -0.19
C PHE A 329 -17.59 -13.99 -1.45
N THR A 330 -16.91 -14.63 -2.38
CA THR A 330 -17.57 -15.33 -3.50
C THR A 330 -18.18 -16.68 -3.09
N VAL A 331 -17.82 -17.21 -1.92
CA VAL A 331 -18.46 -18.40 -1.31
C VAL A 331 -19.95 -18.16 -1.09
N ASP A 332 -20.35 -16.92 -0.82
CA ASP A 332 -21.72 -16.52 -0.49
C ASP A 332 -22.71 -16.88 -1.59
N LEU A 333 -22.32 -16.72 -2.86
CA LEU A 333 -23.13 -17.12 -4.03
C LEU A 333 -23.42 -18.64 -4.01
N GLY A 334 -22.43 -19.45 -3.68
CA GLY A 334 -22.58 -20.88 -3.54
C GLY A 334 -23.48 -21.27 -2.37
N ILE A 335 -23.38 -20.57 -1.23
CA ILE A 335 -24.19 -20.82 -0.04
C ILE A 335 -25.65 -20.57 -0.32
N ALA A 336 -26.02 -19.43 -0.91
CA ALA A 336 -27.39 -19.08 -1.20
C ALA A 336 -28.04 -20.12 -2.12
N TYR A 337 -27.37 -20.44 -3.25
CA TYR A 337 -27.87 -21.45 -4.19
C TYR A 337 -28.07 -22.81 -3.53
N LEU A 338 -27.08 -23.30 -2.75
CA LEU A 338 -27.12 -24.65 -2.16
C LEU A 338 -28.16 -24.76 -1.02
N LEU A 339 -28.41 -23.69 -0.24
CA LEU A 339 -29.48 -23.65 0.75
C LEU A 339 -30.85 -23.79 0.10
N PHE A 340 -31.07 -23.17 -1.06
CA PHE A 340 -32.30 -23.29 -1.83
C PHE A 340 -32.43 -24.63 -2.55
N LEU A 341 -31.34 -25.32 -2.82
CA LEU A 341 -31.31 -26.64 -3.44
C LEU A 341 -31.57 -27.75 -2.42
N ASP A 342 -30.98 -27.66 -1.20
CA ASP A 342 -31.04 -28.71 -0.16
C ASP A 342 -32.25 -28.55 0.78
N ARG A 343 -33.46 -28.60 0.19
CA ARG A 343 -34.74 -28.45 0.91
C ARG A 343 -35.32 -29.81 1.36
N PRO A 344 -36.36 -29.79 2.26
CA PRO A 344 -37.08 -31.02 2.66
C PRO A 344 -37.90 -31.67 1.55
N PHE A 345 -38.08 -31.03 0.41
CA PHE A 345 -38.78 -31.53 -0.75
C PHE A 345 -37.85 -31.58 -2.00
N GLU A 346 -38.26 -32.33 -3.00
CA GLU A 346 -37.49 -32.45 -4.24
C GLU A 346 -37.36 -31.09 -4.95
N THR A 347 -36.14 -30.68 -5.25
CA THR A 347 -35.85 -29.39 -5.89
C THR A 347 -34.93 -29.58 -7.10
N THR A 348 -35.29 -28.97 -8.21
CA THR A 348 -34.40 -28.98 -9.39
C THR A 348 -33.35 -27.87 -9.28
N GLY A 349 -32.14 -28.13 -9.82
CA GLY A 349 -31.08 -27.11 -9.86
C GLY A 349 -31.50 -25.81 -10.58
N LYS A 350 -32.34 -25.95 -11.62
CA LYS A 350 -32.91 -24.80 -12.34
C LYS A 350 -33.87 -23.98 -11.47
N GLN A 351 -34.68 -24.65 -10.63
CA GLN A 351 -35.57 -23.93 -9.70
C GLN A 351 -34.76 -23.19 -8.65
N ALA A 352 -33.80 -23.84 -8.01
CA ALA A 352 -32.90 -23.18 -7.07
C ALA A 352 -32.19 -21.97 -7.67
N ALA A 353 -31.63 -22.11 -8.87
CA ALA A 353 -31.01 -21.00 -9.59
C ALA A 353 -31.96 -19.81 -9.82
N ARG A 354 -33.18 -20.08 -10.34
CA ARG A 354 -34.18 -19.03 -10.60
C ARG A 354 -34.62 -18.31 -9.32
N GLU A 355 -34.68 -19.02 -8.22
CA GLU A 355 -35.09 -18.43 -6.95
C GLU A 355 -34.09 -17.41 -6.39
N VAL A 356 -32.81 -17.65 -6.57
CA VAL A 356 -31.77 -16.73 -6.08
C VAL A 356 -31.28 -15.73 -7.14
N GLN A 357 -31.50 -16.01 -8.42
CA GLN A 357 -30.94 -15.28 -9.56
C GLN A 357 -31.18 -13.77 -9.51
N SER A 358 -32.42 -13.34 -9.24
CA SER A 358 -32.73 -11.89 -9.29
C SER A 358 -32.00 -11.10 -8.21
N VAL A 359 -31.82 -11.70 -7.03
CA VAL A 359 -31.15 -11.07 -5.90
C VAL A 359 -29.64 -11.12 -6.08
N GLU A 360 -29.12 -12.28 -6.46
CA GLU A 360 -27.69 -12.48 -6.72
C GLU A 360 -27.21 -11.63 -7.91
N THR A 361 -28.02 -11.48 -8.99
CA THR A 361 -27.64 -10.62 -10.12
C THR A 361 -27.44 -9.17 -9.67
N LEU A 362 -28.32 -8.65 -8.84
CA LEU A 362 -28.17 -7.28 -8.32
C LEU A 362 -26.93 -7.17 -7.42
N ALA A 363 -26.77 -8.09 -6.46
CA ALA A 363 -25.63 -8.11 -5.57
C ALA A 363 -24.30 -8.20 -6.36
N VAL A 364 -24.23 -9.10 -7.33
CA VAL A 364 -23.06 -9.25 -8.20
C VAL A 364 -22.82 -7.99 -9.04
N LEU A 365 -23.87 -7.37 -9.57
CA LEU A 365 -23.75 -6.16 -10.39
C LEU A 365 -23.25 -4.96 -9.55
N THR A 366 -23.74 -4.80 -8.32
CA THR A 366 -23.26 -3.76 -7.40
C THR A 366 -21.82 -4.01 -7.01
N THR A 367 -21.44 -5.25 -6.72
CA THR A 367 -20.08 -5.63 -6.32
C THR A 367 -19.10 -5.51 -7.47
N ILE A 368 -19.44 -6.01 -8.68
CA ILE A 368 -18.62 -5.82 -9.88
C ILE A 368 -18.47 -4.34 -10.21
N GLY A 369 -19.58 -3.59 -10.16
CA GLY A 369 -19.57 -2.15 -10.42
C GLY A 369 -18.66 -1.40 -9.44
N ALA A 370 -18.73 -1.70 -8.15
CA ALA A 370 -17.88 -1.11 -7.13
C ALA A 370 -16.39 -1.40 -7.39
N PHE A 371 -16.04 -2.64 -7.73
CA PHE A 371 -14.67 -3.01 -8.03
C PHE A 371 -14.17 -2.41 -9.35
N LEU A 372 -14.99 -2.37 -10.41
CA LEU A 372 -14.60 -1.73 -11.67
C LEU A 372 -14.40 -0.22 -11.52
N LEU A 373 -15.14 0.44 -10.63
CA LEU A 373 -14.92 1.86 -10.35
C LEU A 373 -13.54 2.14 -9.75
N LEU A 374 -12.86 1.14 -9.13
CA LEU A 374 -11.48 1.29 -8.70
C LEU A 374 -10.50 1.51 -9.86
N THR A 375 -10.88 1.12 -11.09
CA THR A 375 -10.04 1.35 -12.28
C THR A 375 -9.95 2.82 -12.68
N VAL A 376 -10.85 3.67 -12.18
CA VAL A 376 -10.80 5.12 -12.37
C VAL A 376 -9.68 5.76 -11.54
N SER A 377 -9.18 5.05 -10.52
CA SER A 377 -8.08 5.52 -9.68
C SER A 377 -6.78 5.60 -10.48
N GLU A 378 -6.00 6.65 -10.25
CA GLU A 378 -4.63 6.79 -10.79
C GLU A 378 -3.64 5.82 -10.15
N PHE A 379 -4.03 5.11 -9.10
CA PHE A 379 -3.21 4.14 -8.40
C PHE A 379 -3.36 2.77 -9.06
N SER A 380 -2.36 2.34 -9.82
CA SER A 380 -2.42 1.13 -10.66
C SER A 380 -2.79 -0.14 -9.89
N VAL A 381 -2.34 -0.27 -8.66
CA VAL A 381 -2.66 -1.42 -7.79
C VAL A 381 -4.16 -1.53 -7.52
N LEU A 382 -4.87 -0.40 -7.36
CA LEU A 382 -6.32 -0.41 -7.18
C LEU A 382 -7.05 -0.87 -8.43
N ALA A 383 -6.59 -0.44 -9.60
CA ALA A 383 -7.14 -0.88 -10.87
C ALA A 383 -6.96 -2.40 -11.04
N GLU A 384 -5.79 -2.93 -10.72
CA GLU A 384 -5.51 -4.37 -10.75
C GLU A 384 -6.42 -5.15 -9.78
N ILE A 385 -6.52 -4.70 -8.52
CA ILE A 385 -7.42 -5.29 -7.50
C ILE A 385 -8.88 -5.24 -8.00
N GLY A 386 -9.29 -4.11 -8.57
CA GLY A 386 -10.64 -3.91 -9.08
C GLY A 386 -10.99 -4.88 -10.19
N VAL A 387 -10.13 -5.00 -11.20
CA VAL A 387 -10.34 -5.93 -12.33
C VAL A 387 -10.31 -7.37 -11.86
N PHE A 388 -9.33 -7.72 -11.00
CA PHE A 388 -9.21 -9.07 -10.46
C PHE A 388 -10.47 -9.49 -9.69
N ALA A 389 -10.97 -8.62 -8.79
CA ALA A 389 -12.17 -8.88 -8.02
C ALA A 389 -13.42 -8.98 -8.89
N ALA A 390 -13.60 -8.05 -9.83
CA ALA A 390 -14.74 -8.05 -10.74
C ALA A 390 -14.80 -9.34 -11.58
N LEU A 391 -13.68 -9.78 -12.13
CA LEU A 391 -13.58 -11.03 -12.90
C LEU A 391 -13.85 -12.25 -12.02
N GLY A 392 -13.30 -12.28 -10.79
CA GLY A 392 -13.51 -13.37 -9.84
C GLY A 392 -14.99 -13.55 -9.48
N VAL A 393 -15.67 -12.45 -9.16
CA VAL A 393 -17.10 -12.44 -8.84
C VAL A 393 -17.94 -12.85 -10.06
N ALA A 394 -17.62 -12.32 -11.25
CA ALA A 394 -18.33 -12.65 -12.49
C ALA A 394 -18.21 -14.14 -12.83
N CYS A 395 -17.00 -14.71 -12.74
CA CYS A 395 -16.76 -16.14 -12.99
C CYS A 395 -17.44 -17.04 -11.95
N ALA A 396 -17.41 -16.65 -10.66
CA ALA A 396 -18.10 -17.39 -9.61
C ALA A 396 -19.63 -17.37 -9.82
N TYR A 397 -20.21 -16.23 -10.17
CA TYR A 397 -21.62 -16.12 -10.51
C TYR A 397 -21.99 -16.98 -11.70
N ALA A 398 -21.21 -16.93 -12.77
CA ALA A 398 -21.44 -17.76 -13.95
C ALA A 398 -21.37 -19.26 -13.59
N PHE A 399 -20.43 -19.66 -12.72
CA PHE A 399 -20.34 -21.03 -12.25
C PHE A 399 -21.60 -21.48 -11.50
N VAL A 400 -22.11 -20.64 -10.59
CA VAL A 400 -23.32 -20.95 -9.79
C VAL A 400 -24.55 -21.10 -10.68
N HIS A 401 -24.76 -20.19 -11.62
CA HIS A 401 -26.00 -20.18 -12.43
C HIS A 401 -25.96 -21.08 -13.66
N VAL A 402 -24.77 -21.37 -14.22
CA VAL A 402 -24.62 -22.20 -15.42
C VAL A 402 -24.18 -23.61 -15.06
N VAL A 403 -23.14 -23.74 -14.23
CA VAL A 403 -22.48 -25.04 -14.00
C VAL A 403 -23.19 -25.86 -12.93
N PHE A 404 -23.58 -25.26 -11.79
CA PHE A 404 -24.29 -25.98 -10.73
C PHE A 404 -25.60 -26.65 -11.17
N PRO A 405 -26.51 -26.01 -11.94
CA PRO A 405 -27.71 -26.68 -12.42
C PRO A 405 -27.44 -27.86 -13.36
N LEU A 406 -26.30 -27.86 -14.07
CA LEU A 406 -25.88 -28.97 -14.92
C LEU A 406 -25.33 -30.14 -14.12
N ILE A 407 -24.60 -29.82 -13.01
CA ILE A 407 -24.00 -30.85 -12.13
C ILE A 407 -25.05 -31.50 -11.24
N ILE A 408 -25.96 -30.71 -10.67
CA ILE A 408 -26.99 -31.15 -9.73
C ILE A 408 -28.37 -30.82 -10.34
N PRO A 409 -28.84 -31.58 -11.31
CA PRO A 409 -30.11 -31.24 -11.97
C PRO A 409 -31.31 -31.47 -11.06
N VAL A 410 -31.27 -32.44 -10.16
CA VAL A 410 -32.36 -32.75 -9.22
C VAL A 410 -31.76 -33.18 -7.88
N MET A 411 -32.20 -32.53 -6.81
CA MET A 411 -31.87 -32.86 -5.45
C MET A 411 -33.05 -33.61 -4.77
N PRO A 412 -32.87 -34.82 -4.30
CA PRO A 412 -33.91 -35.56 -3.57
C PRO A 412 -34.14 -34.92 -2.19
N PRO A 413 -35.36 -35.06 -1.60
CA PRO A 413 -35.67 -34.50 -0.30
C PRO A 413 -34.69 -34.93 0.78
N ALA A 414 -34.35 -34.03 1.70
CA ALA A 414 -33.49 -34.33 2.83
C ALA A 414 -34.20 -35.27 3.81
N LYS A 415 -33.63 -36.44 4.07
CA LYS A 415 -34.25 -37.50 4.97
C LYS A 415 -34.29 -37.07 6.43
N ARG A 416 -33.47 -36.12 6.86
CA ARG A 416 -33.45 -35.55 8.21
C ARG A 416 -33.39 -34.04 8.11
N VAL A 417 -34.40 -33.37 8.66
CA VAL A 417 -34.33 -31.91 8.89
C VAL A 417 -33.48 -31.73 10.16
N ARG A 418 -32.18 -31.56 9.96
CA ARG A 418 -31.30 -31.15 11.02
C ARG A 418 -31.58 -29.69 11.29
N THR A 419 -32.18 -29.36 12.43
CA THR A 419 -32.26 -27.94 12.82
C THR A 419 -30.86 -27.44 13.09
N SER A 420 -30.36 -26.56 12.20
CA SER A 420 -29.06 -25.94 12.42
C SER A 420 -29.04 -25.15 13.72
N PRO A 421 -28.04 -25.35 14.59
CA PRO A 421 -27.92 -24.54 15.81
C PRO A 421 -27.87 -23.05 15.53
N LEU A 422 -27.32 -22.67 14.36
CA LEU A 422 -27.31 -21.31 13.87
C LEU A 422 -28.71 -20.79 13.49
N ALA A 423 -29.56 -21.61 12.91
CA ALA A 423 -30.94 -21.23 12.62
C ALA A 423 -31.75 -20.98 13.94
N THR A 424 -31.54 -21.80 14.97
CA THR A 424 -32.15 -21.58 16.28
C THR A 424 -31.62 -20.34 16.99
N LEU A 425 -30.32 -20.05 16.83
CA LEU A 425 -29.70 -18.81 17.31
C LEU A 425 -30.27 -17.59 16.57
N LEU A 426 -30.45 -17.69 15.25
CA LEU A 426 -31.04 -16.64 14.44
C LEU A 426 -32.47 -16.31 14.85
N ASP A 427 -33.32 -17.34 15.11
CA ASP A 427 -34.69 -17.16 15.58
C ASP A 427 -34.73 -16.50 16.96
N ARG A 428 -33.69 -16.65 17.80
CA ARG A 428 -33.54 -15.94 19.09
C ARG A 428 -33.08 -14.50 18.94
N ILE A 429 -32.17 -14.26 18.02
CA ILE A 429 -31.57 -12.91 17.78
C ILE A 429 -32.55 -12.01 17.01
N VAL A 430 -33.36 -12.57 16.12
CA VAL A 430 -34.34 -11.86 15.28
C VAL A 430 -35.75 -12.34 15.62
N PRO A 431 -36.29 -12.04 16.81
CA PRO A 431 -37.65 -12.38 17.11
C PRO A 431 -38.64 -11.60 16.25
N SER A 432 -39.65 -12.30 15.78
CA SER A 432 -40.64 -11.81 14.80
C SER A 432 -41.61 -10.76 15.31
N GLU A 433 -41.75 -10.51 16.62
CA GLU A 433 -42.81 -9.61 17.16
C GLU A 433 -42.33 -8.63 18.25
N GLY A 434 -42.83 -7.42 18.23
CA GLY A 434 -43.02 -6.49 19.35
C GLY A 434 -41.85 -5.59 19.77
N ARG A 435 -40.59 -5.96 19.60
CA ARG A 435 -39.42 -5.21 20.12
C ARG A 435 -38.68 -4.32 19.12
N GLY A 436 -39.26 -4.04 17.95
CA GLY A 436 -38.59 -3.30 16.86
C GLY A 436 -38.19 -1.86 17.21
N ARG A 437 -38.99 -1.15 18.01
CA ARG A 437 -38.71 0.24 18.41
C ARG A 437 -37.49 0.37 19.33
N GLY A 438 -37.39 -0.54 20.32
CA GLY A 438 -36.24 -0.49 21.24
C GLY A 438 -34.92 -0.83 20.58
N ARG A 439 -34.90 -1.75 19.61
CA ARG A 439 -33.71 -2.09 18.82
C ARG A 439 -33.28 -0.97 17.90
N LEU A 440 -34.26 -0.33 17.25
CA LEU A 440 -33.97 0.83 16.40
C LEU A 440 -33.40 1.98 17.24
N ALA A 441 -33.95 2.20 18.44
CA ALA A 441 -33.45 3.20 19.38
C ALA A 441 -32.01 2.86 19.85
N ALA A 442 -31.75 1.59 20.19
CA ALA A 442 -30.40 1.14 20.56
C ALA A 442 -29.39 1.28 19.43
N ALA A 443 -29.78 0.91 18.20
CA ALA A 443 -28.92 1.11 17.02
C ALA A 443 -28.69 2.60 16.71
N ALA A 444 -29.70 3.44 16.85
CA ALA A 444 -29.58 4.88 16.67
C ALA A 444 -28.68 5.49 17.76
N LEU A 445 -28.77 5.03 19.01
CA LEU A 445 -27.89 5.45 20.09
C LEU A 445 -26.44 5.04 19.80
N LEU A 446 -26.22 3.77 19.43
CA LEU A 446 -24.89 3.30 19.06
C LEU A 446 -24.31 4.11 17.90
N PHE A 447 -25.11 4.35 16.85
CA PHE A 447 -24.71 5.19 15.70
C PHE A 447 -24.34 6.60 16.14
N GLY A 448 -25.18 7.23 16.99
CA GLY A 448 -24.91 8.57 17.49
C GLY A 448 -23.63 8.64 18.34
N VAL A 449 -23.40 7.68 19.22
CA VAL A 449 -22.17 7.58 20.03
C VAL A 449 -20.97 7.39 19.10
N MET A 450 -21.03 6.44 18.17
CA MET A 450 -19.93 6.17 17.24
C MET A 450 -19.67 7.34 16.28
N LEU A 451 -20.70 8.10 15.93
CA LEU A 451 -20.56 9.31 15.10
C LEU A 451 -19.71 10.37 15.81
N CYS A 452 -19.84 10.53 17.14
CA CYS A 452 -19.00 11.44 17.91
C CYS A 452 -17.50 11.07 17.86
N PHE A 453 -17.22 9.76 17.72
CA PHE A 453 -15.85 9.24 17.60
C PHE A 453 -15.43 9.01 16.15
N SER A 454 -16.27 9.22 15.14
CA SER A 454 -15.98 8.89 13.73
C SER A 454 -15.06 9.87 13.01
N ARG A 455 -14.34 10.74 13.74
CA ARG A 455 -13.31 11.60 13.14
C ARG A 455 -12.07 10.75 12.85
N PRO A 456 -11.80 10.40 11.58
CA PRO A 456 -10.67 9.55 11.25
C PRO A 456 -9.35 10.27 11.55
N VAL A 457 -8.43 9.57 12.18
CA VAL A 457 -7.03 9.97 12.27
C VAL A 457 -6.30 9.13 11.23
N PHE A 458 -5.88 9.78 10.16
CA PHE A 458 -5.07 9.12 9.13
C PHE A 458 -3.62 9.18 9.56
N GLN A 459 -2.98 8.04 9.59
CA GLN A 459 -1.54 7.94 9.78
C GLN A 459 -0.97 7.16 8.61
N VAL A 460 -0.29 7.88 7.71
CA VAL A 460 0.40 7.29 6.59
C VAL A 460 1.89 7.32 6.90
N ASP A 461 2.35 6.29 7.57
CA ASP A 461 3.75 6.03 7.79
C ASP A 461 4.12 4.77 7.01
N LEU A 462 4.93 4.93 5.97
CA LEU A 462 5.42 3.80 5.17
C LEU A 462 6.24 2.82 6.02
N ASN A 463 6.93 3.32 7.04
CA ASN A 463 7.69 2.48 7.96
C ASN A 463 6.75 1.64 8.85
N ALA A 464 5.58 2.18 9.22
CA ALA A 464 4.57 1.44 9.98
C ALA A 464 3.92 0.30 9.15
N MET A 465 4.05 0.34 7.82
CA MET A 465 3.60 -0.76 6.94
C MET A 465 4.59 -1.92 6.91
N ASN A 466 5.84 -1.71 7.31
CA ASN A 466 6.85 -2.75 7.43
C ASN A 466 6.67 -3.53 8.73
N SER A 467 6.68 -4.85 8.62
CA SER A 467 6.62 -5.76 9.77
C SER A 467 8.04 -6.13 10.19
N LEU A 468 8.76 -5.15 10.73
CA LEU A 468 10.12 -5.37 11.22
C LEU A 468 10.11 -6.26 12.46
N SER A 469 11.01 -7.24 12.49
CA SER A 469 11.22 -8.08 13.65
C SER A 469 11.81 -7.27 14.83
N ALA A 470 11.54 -7.72 16.05
CA ALA A 470 12.13 -7.09 17.24
C ALA A 470 13.67 -7.03 17.17
N ALA A 471 14.28 -8.03 16.53
CA ALA A 471 15.74 -8.10 16.31
C ALA A 471 16.20 -7.00 15.33
N SER A 472 15.46 -6.74 14.25
CA SER A 472 15.78 -5.68 13.29
C SER A 472 15.63 -4.29 13.91
N ILE A 473 14.55 -4.05 14.65
CA ILE A 473 14.36 -2.79 15.39
C ILE A 473 15.46 -2.56 16.42
N ALA A 474 15.87 -3.60 17.15
CA ALA A 474 16.96 -3.51 18.13
C ALA A 474 18.31 -3.23 17.44
N ALA A 475 18.56 -3.84 16.27
CA ALA A 475 19.76 -3.58 15.48
C ALA A 475 19.83 -2.12 15.01
N GLU A 476 18.74 -1.59 14.42
CA GLU A 476 18.68 -0.19 14.00
C GLU A 476 18.90 0.78 15.15
N LYS A 477 18.29 0.54 16.31
CA LYS A 477 18.48 1.37 17.50
C LYS A 477 19.94 1.34 18.02
N ARG A 478 20.61 0.18 17.95
CA ARG A 478 22.04 0.09 18.34
C ARG A 478 22.93 0.89 17.41
N VAL A 479 22.77 0.69 16.10
CA VAL A 479 23.53 1.44 15.09
C VAL A 479 23.29 2.94 15.24
N GLN A 480 22.02 3.34 15.42
CA GLN A 480 21.66 4.75 15.62
C GLN A 480 22.26 5.33 16.91
N ALA A 481 22.37 4.56 17.99
CA ALA A 481 22.95 5.03 19.25
C ALA A 481 24.44 5.32 19.13
N VAL A 482 25.20 4.54 18.33
CA VAL A 482 26.64 4.70 18.12
C VAL A 482 26.95 5.72 17.03
N TRP A 483 26.26 5.64 15.89
CA TRP A 483 26.60 6.36 14.66
C TRP A 483 25.68 7.54 14.35
N GLY A 484 24.69 7.78 15.20
CA GLY A 484 23.67 8.78 14.98
C GLY A 484 22.63 8.34 13.92
N ASN A 485 21.77 9.27 13.54
CA ASN A 485 20.71 8.97 12.58
C ASN A 485 21.26 9.01 11.13
N LEU A 486 21.62 7.83 10.61
CA LEU A 486 22.15 7.66 9.26
C LEU A 486 21.08 7.87 8.16
N THR A 487 19.79 7.85 8.53
CA THR A 487 18.66 7.88 7.58
C THR A 487 18.00 9.26 7.44
N SER A 488 18.23 10.19 8.37
CA SER A 488 17.65 11.54 8.33
C SER A 488 18.46 12.49 7.43
N ARG A 489 18.56 12.16 6.14
CA ARG A 489 19.21 13.01 5.15
C ARG A 489 18.21 13.43 4.09
N VAL A 490 18.37 14.64 3.59
CA VAL A 490 17.67 15.14 2.41
C VAL A 490 18.57 14.94 1.20
N TYR A 491 18.01 14.46 0.13
CA TYR A 491 18.74 14.17 -1.10
C TYR A 491 18.28 15.13 -2.19
N LEU A 492 19.26 15.76 -2.85
CA LEU A 492 19.07 16.65 -3.98
C LEU A 492 19.66 15.98 -5.21
N LEU A 493 18.88 15.79 -6.24
CA LEU A 493 19.31 15.24 -7.53
C LEU A 493 19.46 16.40 -8.52
N THR A 494 20.67 16.61 -9.00
CA THR A 494 20.99 17.51 -10.10
C THR A 494 21.16 16.68 -11.37
N GLU A 495 20.48 17.05 -12.46
CA GLU A 495 20.52 16.36 -13.75
C GLU A 495 21.19 17.28 -14.79
N GLY A 496 22.17 16.80 -15.53
CA GLY A 496 22.86 17.56 -16.60
C GLY A 496 22.79 16.82 -17.94
N ALA A 497 22.64 17.54 -19.04
CA ALA A 497 22.73 16.95 -20.40
C ALA A 497 24.15 16.44 -20.73
N GLY A 498 25.14 16.86 -19.95
CA GLY A 498 26.54 16.45 -20.02
C GLY A 498 27.30 16.89 -18.78
N PRO A 499 28.60 16.53 -18.65
CA PRO A 499 29.40 16.87 -17.47
C PRO A 499 29.46 18.39 -17.21
N GLU A 500 29.69 19.18 -18.26
CA GLU A 500 29.77 20.65 -18.18
C GLU A 500 28.42 21.25 -17.66
N ALA A 501 27.31 20.81 -18.24
CA ALA A 501 25.99 21.29 -17.82
C ALA A 501 25.68 20.90 -16.38
N LEU A 502 26.18 19.77 -15.88
CA LEU A 502 26.06 19.33 -14.51
C LEU A 502 26.90 20.21 -13.56
N GLN A 503 28.14 20.53 -13.95
CA GLN A 503 28.99 21.46 -13.20
C GLN A 503 28.37 22.86 -13.12
N ASP A 504 27.85 23.40 -14.23
CA ASP A 504 27.17 24.70 -14.23
C ASP A 504 25.95 24.74 -13.32
N LYS A 505 25.13 23.69 -13.30
CA LYS A 505 23.99 23.58 -12.36
C LYS A 505 24.44 23.46 -10.91
N SER A 506 25.52 22.71 -10.65
CA SER A 506 26.13 22.62 -9.33
C SER A 506 26.66 23.99 -8.86
N ASP A 507 27.29 24.77 -9.76
CA ASP A 507 27.73 26.13 -9.48
C ASP A 507 26.57 27.08 -9.15
N ALA A 508 25.44 26.93 -9.86
CA ALA A 508 24.23 27.71 -9.58
C ALA A 508 23.56 27.31 -8.27
N LEU A 509 23.68 26.05 -7.85
CA LEU A 509 23.12 25.52 -6.60
C LEU A 509 23.92 25.95 -5.37
N ALA A 510 25.24 26.00 -5.46
CA ALA A 510 26.13 26.24 -4.33
C ALA A 510 25.77 27.51 -3.50
N PRO A 511 25.48 28.69 -4.07
CA PRO A 511 25.14 29.89 -3.30
C PRO A 511 23.84 29.74 -2.47
N TRP A 512 22.87 28.95 -2.97
CA TRP A 512 21.62 28.69 -2.25
C TRP A 512 21.86 27.83 -1.03
N LEU A 513 22.68 26.79 -1.16
CA LEU A 513 23.03 25.91 -0.04
C LEU A 513 23.90 26.62 0.99
N GLU A 514 24.86 27.44 0.56
CA GLU A 514 25.68 28.28 1.47
C GLU A 514 24.83 29.28 2.26
N GLU A 515 23.80 29.87 1.63
CA GLU A 515 22.88 30.78 2.32
C GLU A 515 22.05 30.02 3.37
N ASP A 516 21.53 28.85 3.03
CA ASP A 516 20.75 28.03 3.96
C ASP A 516 21.60 27.44 5.09
N GLU A 517 22.89 27.18 4.85
CA GLU A 517 23.83 26.83 5.90
C GLU A 517 24.04 27.98 6.90
N ARG A 518 24.26 29.22 6.39
CA ARG A 518 24.41 30.41 7.24
C ARG A 518 23.16 30.69 8.08
N ARG A 519 21.97 30.40 7.53
CA ARG A 519 20.68 30.51 8.25
C ARG A 519 20.41 29.38 9.22
N GLY A 520 21.25 28.35 9.25
CA GLY A 520 21.06 27.15 10.07
C GLY A 520 19.92 26.25 9.60
N VAL A 521 19.44 26.43 8.36
CA VAL A 521 18.43 25.57 7.75
C VAL A 521 19.02 24.19 7.45
N ILE A 522 20.25 24.19 6.94
CA ILE A 522 21.01 22.94 6.68
C ILE A 522 22.37 23.03 7.34
N ARG A 523 23.03 21.91 7.42
CA ARG A 523 24.40 21.82 7.94
C ARG A 523 25.32 21.39 6.83
N ALA A 524 26.30 22.24 6.58
CA ALA A 524 27.50 22.01 5.78
C ALA A 524 27.23 21.08 4.55
N PRO A 525 26.62 21.54 3.47
CA PRO A 525 26.42 20.78 2.25
C PRO A 525 27.72 20.61 1.51
N PHE A 526 27.90 19.44 0.86
CA PHE A 526 28.96 19.25 -0.12
C PHE A 526 28.35 19.29 -1.53
N VAL A 527 28.85 20.13 -2.38
CA VAL A 527 28.46 20.20 -3.79
C VAL A 527 29.63 19.87 -4.70
N LEU A 528 29.34 19.38 -5.91
CA LEU A 528 30.36 18.98 -6.87
C LEU A 528 31.33 20.13 -7.17
N SER A 529 30.82 21.35 -7.27
CA SER A 529 31.58 22.57 -7.55
C SER A 529 32.59 22.97 -6.46
N ASP A 530 32.54 22.34 -5.27
CA ASP A 530 33.58 22.53 -4.25
C ASP A 530 34.94 21.91 -4.61
N LEU A 531 34.92 20.93 -5.53
CA LEU A 531 36.12 20.28 -6.07
C LEU A 531 36.28 20.42 -7.58
N PHE A 532 35.18 20.46 -8.29
CA PHE A 532 35.09 20.51 -9.74
C PHE A 532 34.18 21.65 -10.16
N PRO A 533 34.63 22.92 -9.99
CA PRO A 533 33.84 24.07 -10.38
C PRO A 533 33.67 24.12 -11.91
N GLY A 534 32.52 24.58 -12.39
CA GLY A 534 32.32 24.89 -13.81
C GLY A 534 33.15 26.06 -14.25
N GLU A 535 33.25 26.27 -15.55
CA GLU A 535 34.18 27.26 -16.16
C GLU A 535 34.00 28.69 -15.63
N ALA A 536 32.75 29.13 -15.47
CA ALA A 536 32.44 30.47 -14.96
C ALA A 536 32.83 30.68 -13.49
N ARG A 537 32.63 29.69 -12.63
CA ARG A 537 33.06 29.74 -11.23
C ARG A 537 34.55 29.64 -11.09
N ALA A 538 35.18 28.72 -11.81
CA ALA A 538 36.62 28.55 -11.84
C ALA A 538 37.34 29.85 -12.25
N ARG A 539 36.82 30.54 -13.25
CA ARG A 539 37.37 31.85 -13.68
C ARG A 539 37.26 32.90 -12.58
N ARG A 540 36.10 33.05 -11.96
CA ARG A 540 35.92 33.99 -10.84
C ARG A 540 36.83 33.68 -9.65
N GLN A 541 36.98 32.42 -9.31
CA GLN A 541 37.85 31.98 -8.21
C GLN A 541 39.34 32.23 -8.52
N ALA A 542 39.75 31.96 -9.76
CA ALA A 542 41.10 32.28 -10.23
C ALA A 542 41.42 33.77 -10.19
N GLU A 543 40.44 34.62 -10.54
CA GLU A 543 40.58 36.08 -10.42
C GLU A 543 40.68 36.53 -8.95
N ALA A 544 39.84 35.98 -8.08
CA ALA A 544 39.89 36.23 -6.64
C ALA A 544 41.23 35.79 -6.02
N TRP A 545 41.73 34.61 -6.44
CA TRP A 545 43.03 34.10 -6.01
C TRP A 545 44.17 35.02 -6.40
N ARG A 546 44.21 35.51 -7.67
CA ARG A 546 45.23 36.45 -8.14
C ARG A 546 45.16 37.79 -7.43
N ALA A 547 43.96 38.32 -7.18
CA ALA A 547 43.75 39.56 -6.46
C ALA A 547 44.16 39.45 -5.00
N PHE A 548 43.98 38.24 -4.41
CA PHE A 548 44.34 37.97 -3.01
C PHE A 548 45.85 37.94 -2.80
N TRP A 549 46.59 37.23 -3.69
CA TRP A 549 48.05 37.08 -3.56
C TRP A 549 48.78 38.26 -4.18
N THR A 550 48.74 39.42 -3.50
CA THR A 550 49.52 40.59 -3.91
C THR A 550 51.02 40.30 -3.79
N PRO A 551 51.90 41.02 -4.52
CA PRO A 551 53.33 40.89 -4.37
C PRO A 551 53.84 41.03 -2.94
N GLU A 552 53.24 41.95 -2.16
CA GLU A 552 53.58 42.17 -0.78
C GLU A 552 53.21 40.96 0.11
N ARG A 553 51.99 40.47 -0.04
CA ARG A 553 51.51 39.27 0.73
C ARG A 553 52.31 38.01 0.38
N THR A 554 52.63 37.85 -0.86
CA THR A 554 53.47 36.73 -1.33
C THR A 554 54.89 36.82 -0.78
N ALA A 555 55.48 38.03 -0.71
CA ALA A 555 56.79 38.27 -0.11
C ALA A 555 56.76 38.03 1.43
N ASP A 556 55.69 38.41 2.12
CA ASP A 556 55.54 38.20 3.57
C ASP A 556 55.49 36.73 3.90
N VAL A 557 54.64 35.95 3.17
CA VAL A 557 54.53 34.50 3.33
C VAL A 557 55.86 33.81 2.98
N ALA A 558 56.54 34.22 1.92
CA ALA A 558 57.84 33.67 1.54
C ALA A 558 58.89 33.89 2.64
N ARG A 559 58.92 35.10 3.27
CA ARG A 559 59.79 35.37 4.41
C ARG A 559 59.47 34.52 5.65
N SER A 560 58.19 34.32 5.96
CA SER A 560 57.73 33.51 7.07
C SER A 560 58.08 32.05 6.87
N LEU A 561 57.79 31.50 5.67
CA LEU A 561 58.11 30.11 5.28
C LEU A 561 59.62 29.86 5.34
N LYS A 562 60.41 30.80 4.87
CA LYS A 562 61.89 30.69 4.94
C LYS A 562 62.37 30.71 6.38
N ARG A 563 61.98 31.67 7.19
CA ARG A 563 62.39 31.80 8.60
C ARG A 563 62.05 30.54 9.42
N SER A 564 60.82 30.09 9.33
CA SER A 564 60.37 28.91 10.06
C SER A 564 60.95 27.62 9.52
N GLY A 565 61.10 27.52 8.18
CA GLY A 565 61.67 26.38 7.50
C GLY A 565 63.18 26.19 7.74
N ASP A 566 63.96 27.26 7.74
CA ASP A 566 65.38 27.22 8.06
C ASP A 566 65.60 26.70 9.50
N GLY A 567 64.75 27.11 10.44
CA GLY A 567 64.82 26.65 11.82
C GLY A 567 64.48 25.16 12.02
N MET A 568 63.74 24.56 11.10
CA MET A 568 63.32 23.16 11.10
C MET A 568 64.11 22.24 10.17
N GLY A 569 65.10 22.78 9.43
CA GLY A 569 65.97 22.03 8.50
C GLY A 569 65.36 21.80 7.09
N PHE A 570 64.37 22.52 6.68
CA PHE A 570 63.87 22.49 5.30
C PHE A 570 64.89 23.13 4.36
N SER A 571 65.02 22.58 3.15
CA SER A 571 65.82 23.21 2.09
C SER A 571 65.30 24.61 1.73
N PRO A 572 66.15 25.61 1.46
CA PRO A 572 65.73 26.96 1.06
C PRO A 572 64.79 26.96 -0.17
N ALA A 573 64.90 25.94 -1.01
CA ALA A 573 64.09 25.81 -2.22
C ALA A 573 62.82 24.93 -2.02
N ALA A 574 62.61 24.36 -0.81
CA ALA A 574 61.55 23.38 -0.54
C ALA A 574 60.16 23.90 -0.91
N PHE A 575 59.85 25.16 -0.74
CA PHE A 575 58.55 25.75 -0.96
C PHE A 575 58.45 26.56 -2.29
N THR A 576 59.47 26.49 -3.13
CA THR A 576 59.48 27.17 -4.45
C THR A 576 58.28 26.75 -5.33
N PRO A 577 57.88 25.45 -5.37
CA PRO A 577 56.71 25.05 -6.13
C PRO A 577 55.41 25.77 -5.70
N PHE A 578 55.21 25.92 -4.39
CA PHE A 578 54.07 26.67 -3.83
C PHE A 578 54.14 28.16 -4.24
N LEU A 579 55.24 28.82 -3.92
CA LEU A 579 55.39 30.26 -4.24
C LEU A 579 55.21 30.57 -5.72
N ASN A 580 55.71 29.71 -6.62
CA ASN A 580 55.49 29.86 -8.07
C ASN A 580 54.01 29.67 -8.42
N SER A 581 53.27 28.77 -7.75
CA SER A 581 51.86 28.53 -8.03
C SER A 581 50.96 29.72 -7.67
N LEU A 582 51.39 30.57 -6.71
CA LEU A 582 50.63 31.75 -6.28
C LEU A 582 50.52 32.81 -7.39
N THR A 583 51.53 32.88 -8.30
CA THR A 583 51.65 33.86 -9.39
C THR A 583 51.48 33.25 -10.77
N ALA A 584 51.41 31.92 -10.87
CA ALA A 584 51.25 31.19 -12.14
C ALA A 584 49.87 31.43 -12.78
N ALA A 585 49.77 31.11 -14.07
CA ALA A 585 48.46 31.02 -14.71
C ALA A 585 47.62 29.91 -14.00
N PRO A 586 46.30 30.15 -13.79
CA PRO A 586 45.47 29.15 -13.16
C PRO A 586 45.42 27.86 -14.01
N PRO A 587 45.30 26.70 -13.41
CA PRO A 587 45.15 25.46 -14.15
C PRO A 587 43.84 25.49 -14.97
N ALA A 588 43.73 24.63 -15.99
CA ALA A 588 42.50 24.43 -16.74
C ALA A 588 41.39 23.94 -15.77
N THR A 589 40.16 24.23 -16.13
CA THR A 589 38.99 23.68 -15.41
C THR A 589 39.05 22.15 -15.43
N PRO A 590 38.99 21.46 -14.24
CA PRO A 590 39.19 20.03 -14.19
C PRO A 590 37.92 19.28 -14.59
N ASP A 591 38.10 18.25 -15.41
CA ASP A 591 37.06 17.25 -15.62
C ASP A 591 36.95 16.30 -14.41
N VAL A 592 35.76 15.79 -14.18
CA VAL A 592 35.57 14.81 -13.10
C VAL A 592 36.09 13.44 -13.55
N PRO A 593 37.11 12.88 -12.88
CA PRO A 593 37.60 11.55 -13.22
C PRO A 593 36.55 10.48 -12.98
N GLU A 594 36.38 9.53 -13.90
CA GLU A 594 35.39 8.43 -13.75
C GLU A 594 35.57 7.65 -12.44
N ARG A 595 36.79 7.48 -11.97
CA ARG A 595 37.08 6.78 -10.70
C ARG A 595 36.53 7.49 -9.46
N LEU A 596 36.44 8.82 -9.50
CA LEU A 596 35.89 9.64 -8.41
C LEU A 596 34.36 9.78 -8.50
N ALA A 597 33.74 9.46 -9.63
CA ALA A 597 32.33 9.66 -9.87
C ALA A 597 31.44 9.03 -8.78
N GLY A 598 31.69 7.78 -8.42
CA GLY A 598 30.92 7.09 -7.38
C GLY A 598 31.06 7.71 -5.98
N LEU A 599 32.26 8.21 -5.62
CA LEU A 599 32.52 8.91 -4.36
C LEU A 599 31.76 10.24 -4.29
N LEU A 600 31.67 10.94 -5.40
CA LEU A 600 31.02 12.24 -5.52
C LEU A 600 29.50 12.16 -5.73
N GLY A 601 28.92 10.97 -5.69
CA GLY A 601 27.49 10.75 -5.90
C GLY A 601 27.05 10.90 -7.37
N LEU A 602 27.97 10.76 -8.31
CA LEU A 602 27.69 10.80 -9.74
C LEU A 602 27.27 9.42 -10.25
N SER A 603 26.26 9.39 -11.09
CA SER A 603 25.79 8.17 -11.76
C SER A 603 25.25 8.50 -13.14
N PRO A 604 25.24 7.52 -14.07
CA PRO A 604 24.58 7.71 -15.36
C PRO A 604 23.07 7.85 -15.19
N GLY A 605 22.46 8.84 -15.84
CA GLY A 605 21.02 9.01 -15.93
C GLY A 605 20.52 8.86 -17.37
N PRO A 606 19.22 8.84 -17.61
CA PRO A 606 18.62 8.64 -18.92
C PRO A 606 18.90 9.79 -19.92
N GLU A 607 19.10 11.00 -19.43
CA GLU A 607 19.32 12.20 -20.23
C GLU A 607 20.76 12.74 -20.13
N GLY A 608 21.64 12.07 -19.38
CA GLY A 608 23.01 12.47 -19.10
C GLY A 608 23.44 12.14 -17.67
N PRO A 609 24.61 12.61 -17.21
CA PRO A 609 25.09 12.36 -15.87
C PRO A 609 24.20 13.06 -14.83
N VAL A 610 24.00 12.38 -13.71
CA VAL A 610 23.26 12.92 -12.57
C VAL A 610 24.13 12.90 -11.32
N GLN A 611 23.92 13.87 -10.43
CA GLN A 611 24.58 13.93 -9.12
C GLN A 611 23.56 13.91 -7.99
N VAL A 612 23.80 13.06 -7.00
CA VAL A 612 23.07 13.05 -5.74
C VAL A 612 23.87 13.79 -4.67
N THR A 613 23.38 14.96 -4.27
CA THR A 613 23.93 15.74 -3.14
C THR A 613 23.15 15.38 -1.88
N MET A 614 23.88 15.02 -0.81
CA MET A 614 23.31 14.74 0.51
C MET A 614 23.38 15.98 1.39
N VAL A 615 22.25 16.33 2.00
CA VAL A 615 22.13 17.48 2.89
C VAL A 615 21.61 17.03 4.26
N THR A 616 22.22 17.54 5.33
CA THR A 616 21.78 17.26 6.70
C THR A 616 20.89 18.41 7.18
N PRO A 617 19.65 18.15 7.63
CA PRO A 617 18.79 19.15 8.22
C PRO A 617 19.41 19.86 9.42
N GLY A 618 19.27 21.18 9.47
CA GLY A 618 19.68 22.02 10.58
C GLY A 618 18.54 22.26 11.58
N PRO A 619 18.81 23.03 12.64
CA PRO A 619 17.77 23.35 13.64
C PRO A 619 16.59 24.17 13.10
N ALA A 620 16.82 24.98 12.07
CA ALA A 620 15.80 25.82 11.43
C ALA A 620 15.18 25.17 10.17
N TYR A 621 15.37 23.87 9.98
CA TYR A 621 14.88 23.14 8.81
C TYR A 621 13.37 22.99 8.83
N ASP A 622 12.71 23.46 7.79
CA ASP A 622 11.31 23.15 7.45
C ASP A 622 11.26 22.47 6.09
N ALA A 623 10.83 21.21 6.07
CA ALA A 623 10.84 20.37 4.88
C ALA A 623 10.01 20.95 3.73
N ARG A 624 8.85 21.58 4.04
CA ARG A 624 7.97 22.13 3.00
C ARG A 624 8.53 23.41 2.42
N ALA A 625 8.96 24.33 3.28
CA ALA A 625 9.57 25.59 2.86
C ALA A 625 10.85 25.34 2.05
N PHE A 626 11.66 24.36 2.46
CA PHE A 626 12.87 23.94 1.73
C PHE A 626 12.51 23.39 0.35
N PHE A 627 11.54 22.46 0.27
CA PHE A 627 11.08 21.90 -1.01
C PHE A 627 10.59 23.02 -1.95
N ASP A 628 9.68 23.88 -1.51
CA ASP A 628 9.08 24.90 -2.35
C ASP A 628 10.14 25.91 -2.86
N ARG A 629 11.13 26.25 -2.01
CA ARG A 629 12.25 27.15 -2.37
C ARG A 629 13.12 26.57 -3.47
N TYR A 630 13.55 25.32 -3.34
CA TYR A 630 14.47 24.71 -4.31
C TYR A 630 13.75 24.21 -5.56
N ALA A 631 12.51 23.75 -5.45
CA ALA A 631 11.70 23.36 -6.62
C ALA A 631 11.47 24.56 -7.55
N ALA A 632 11.31 25.77 -7.00
CA ALA A 632 11.17 26.99 -7.78
C ALA A 632 12.41 27.34 -8.62
N THR A 633 13.60 26.85 -8.23
CA THR A 633 14.84 27.10 -8.99
C THR A 633 14.94 26.25 -10.26
N GLY A 634 14.28 25.12 -10.31
CA GLY A 634 14.39 24.12 -11.39
C GLY A 634 15.78 23.45 -11.49
N LEU A 635 16.70 23.72 -10.54
CA LEU A 635 18.06 23.20 -10.55
C LEU A 635 18.12 21.75 -10.05
N VAL A 636 17.28 21.40 -9.10
CA VAL A 636 17.33 20.11 -8.37
C VAL A 636 15.96 19.46 -8.23
N ARG A 637 15.98 18.12 -8.10
CA ARG A 637 14.87 17.32 -7.60
C ARG A 637 15.15 16.95 -6.16
N ILE A 638 14.11 16.92 -5.33
CA ILE A 638 14.29 16.80 -3.89
C ILE A 638 13.61 15.55 -3.36
N PHE A 639 14.32 14.82 -2.51
CA PHE A 639 13.75 13.75 -1.70
C PHE A 639 14.02 13.98 -0.22
N ASP A 640 12.97 14.27 0.52
CA ASP A 640 12.91 14.26 1.96
C ASP A 640 11.93 13.16 2.39
N ALA A 641 12.40 12.16 3.15
CA ALA A 641 11.59 11.00 3.53
C ALA A 641 10.37 11.37 4.39
N GLY A 642 10.51 12.38 5.26
CA GLY A 642 9.42 12.87 6.11
C GLY A 642 8.34 13.60 5.31
N LEU A 643 8.75 14.53 4.44
CA LEU A 643 7.85 15.26 3.55
C LEU A 643 7.16 14.33 2.56
N PHE A 644 7.92 13.39 1.97
CA PHE A 644 7.40 12.36 1.07
C PHE A 644 6.32 11.52 1.74
N SER A 645 6.61 10.98 2.94
CA SER A 645 5.65 10.14 3.66
C SER A 645 4.37 10.92 4.01
N LYS A 646 4.50 12.15 4.49
CA LYS A 646 3.36 13.02 4.79
C LYS A 646 2.54 13.34 3.54
N ARG A 647 3.22 13.75 2.45
CA ARG A 647 2.54 14.13 1.20
C ARG A 647 1.88 12.95 0.53
N LEU A 648 2.54 11.80 0.53
CA LEU A 648 1.95 10.55 0.04
C LEU A 648 0.67 10.23 0.81
N GLY A 649 0.69 10.40 2.13
CA GLY A 649 -0.49 10.24 2.95
C GLY A 649 -1.65 11.14 2.56
N ASP A 650 -1.40 12.42 2.42
CA ASP A 650 -2.41 13.41 2.06
C ASP A 650 -3.01 13.11 0.67
N VAL A 651 -2.15 12.78 -0.31
CA VAL A 651 -2.58 12.42 -1.68
C VAL A 651 -3.41 11.14 -1.69
N LEU A 652 -2.97 10.10 -0.98
CA LEU A 652 -3.70 8.83 -0.92
C LEU A 652 -5.05 8.97 -0.21
N VAL A 653 -5.12 9.71 0.90
CA VAL A 653 -6.39 9.96 1.60
C VAL A 653 -7.37 10.70 0.71
N THR A 654 -6.91 11.72 0.00
CA THR A 654 -7.75 12.48 -0.95
C THR A 654 -8.25 11.56 -2.07
N LEU A 655 -7.34 10.84 -2.72
CA LEU A 655 -7.66 9.93 -3.81
C LEU A 655 -8.67 8.84 -3.38
N PHE A 656 -8.41 8.20 -2.24
CA PHE A 656 -9.30 7.14 -1.74
C PHE A 656 -10.66 7.69 -1.31
N THR A 657 -10.73 8.91 -0.76
CA THR A 657 -12.00 9.55 -0.44
C THR A 657 -12.80 9.85 -1.70
N GLU A 658 -12.17 10.36 -2.74
CA GLU A 658 -12.79 10.59 -4.04
C GLU A 658 -13.32 9.28 -4.65
N VAL A 659 -12.49 8.24 -4.68
CA VAL A 659 -12.90 6.92 -5.18
C VAL A 659 -14.05 6.34 -4.35
N ALA A 660 -14.00 6.43 -3.02
CA ALA A 660 -15.07 5.96 -2.15
C ALA A 660 -16.41 6.69 -2.42
N LEU A 661 -16.37 8.01 -2.65
CA LEU A 661 -17.55 8.80 -3.02
C LEU A 661 -18.10 8.40 -4.40
N ILE A 662 -17.24 8.21 -5.39
CA ILE A 662 -17.64 7.75 -6.73
C ILE A 662 -18.30 6.38 -6.64
N VAL A 663 -17.70 5.45 -5.88
CA VAL A 663 -18.27 4.11 -5.66
C VAL A 663 -19.59 4.19 -4.93
N ALA A 664 -19.70 4.98 -3.86
CA ALA A 664 -20.95 5.17 -3.11
C ALA A 664 -22.07 5.72 -4.00
N MET A 665 -21.74 6.69 -4.86
CA MET A 665 -22.68 7.24 -5.84
C MET A 665 -23.09 6.20 -6.89
N GLY A 666 -22.13 5.47 -7.46
CA GLY A 666 -22.38 4.41 -8.43
C GLY A 666 -23.27 3.30 -7.87
N ILE A 667 -22.96 2.80 -6.68
CA ILE A 667 -23.77 1.81 -5.97
C ILE A 667 -25.20 2.36 -5.73
N THR A 668 -25.31 3.58 -5.24
CA THR A 668 -26.61 4.23 -4.98
C THR A 668 -27.45 4.31 -6.26
N LEU A 669 -26.86 4.67 -7.39
CA LEU A 669 -27.53 4.72 -8.68
C LEU A 669 -27.99 3.34 -9.14
N VAL A 670 -27.13 2.32 -9.07
CA VAL A 670 -27.48 0.94 -9.46
C VAL A 670 -28.65 0.44 -8.62
N VAL A 671 -28.60 0.61 -7.31
CA VAL A 671 -29.67 0.19 -6.40
C VAL A 671 -30.96 1.00 -6.66
N PHE A 672 -30.83 2.30 -6.89
CA PHE A 672 -31.98 3.14 -7.22
C PHE A 672 -32.67 2.70 -8.53
N PHE A 673 -31.90 2.46 -9.58
CA PHE A 673 -32.48 2.01 -10.86
C PHE A 673 -33.08 0.61 -10.77
N PHE A 674 -32.57 -0.24 -9.93
CA PHE A 674 -33.16 -1.57 -9.71
C PHE A 674 -34.51 -1.47 -8.96
N PHE A 675 -34.58 -0.69 -7.88
CA PHE A 675 -35.79 -0.57 -7.08
C PHE A 675 -36.78 0.48 -7.64
N LEU A 676 -36.29 1.48 -8.38
CA LEU A 676 -37.04 2.65 -8.83
C LEU A 676 -37.88 3.29 -7.70
N ASP A 677 -37.26 3.33 -6.51
CA ASP A 677 -37.91 3.83 -5.27
C ASP A 677 -36.82 4.28 -4.29
N TRP A 678 -36.71 5.58 -4.05
CA TRP A 678 -35.69 6.16 -3.17
C TRP A 678 -35.78 5.66 -1.71
N ARG A 679 -37.00 5.32 -1.23
CA ARG A 679 -37.21 4.80 0.13
C ARG A 679 -36.58 3.43 0.30
N ARG A 680 -36.70 2.55 -0.67
CA ARG A 680 -36.08 1.23 -0.70
C ARG A 680 -34.56 1.33 -0.81
N THR A 681 -34.12 2.22 -1.68
CA THR A 681 -32.69 2.52 -1.82
C THR A 681 -32.09 2.93 -0.48
N LEU A 682 -32.69 3.86 0.24
CA LEU A 682 -32.23 4.27 1.57
C LEU A 682 -32.26 3.12 2.59
N ILE A 683 -33.27 2.24 2.56
CA ILE A 683 -33.32 1.08 3.47
C ILE A 683 -32.16 0.12 3.19
N VAL A 684 -31.85 -0.11 1.92
CA VAL A 684 -30.74 -0.99 1.51
C VAL A 684 -29.38 -0.39 1.87
N LEU A 685 -29.23 0.94 1.77
CA LEU A 685 -28.02 1.63 2.12
C LEU A 685 -27.79 1.81 3.62
N ALA A 686 -28.87 1.79 4.42
CA ALA A 686 -28.79 2.05 5.87
C ALA A 686 -27.77 1.16 6.63
N PRO A 687 -27.67 -0.17 6.39
CA PRO A 687 -26.65 -1.01 7.01
C PRO A 687 -25.22 -0.61 6.69
N VAL A 688 -24.96 -0.17 5.47
CA VAL A 688 -23.62 0.24 5.01
C VAL A 688 -23.20 1.53 5.68
N VAL A 689 -24.08 2.54 5.71
CA VAL A 689 -23.80 3.81 6.39
C VAL A 689 -23.58 3.58 7.89
N PHE A 690 -24.39 2.75 8.50
CA PHE A 690 -24.22 2.33 9.89
C PHE A 690 -22.87 1.66 10.12
N ALA A 691 -22.49 0.73 9.24
CA ALA A 691 -21.22 0.01 9.35
C ALA A 691 -20.01 0.94 9.21
N LEU A 692 -20.02 1.86 8.24
CA LEU A 692 -18.92 2.81 8.05
C LEU A 692 -18.69 3.69 9.28
N VAL A 693 -19.77 4.28 9.82
CA VAL A 693 -19.67 5.14 11.00
C VAL A 693 -19.22 4.37 12.24
N CYS A 694 -19.81 3.18 12.48
CA CYS A 694 -19.44 2.36 13.62
C CYS A 694 -18.02 1.81 13.53
N THR A 695 -17.54 1.46 12.33
CA THR A 695 -16.16 0.99 12.12
C THR A 695 -15.17 2.11 12.41
N LEU A 696 -15.40 3.32 11.88
CA LEU A 696 -14.56 4.49 12.15
C LEU A 696 -14.50 4.82 13.64
N GLY A 697 -15.67 4.84 14.29
CA GLY A 697 -15.73 5.09 15.73
C GLY A 697 -14.99 4.05 16.55
N THR A 698 -15.15 2.76 16.19
CA THR A 698 -14.50 1.64 16.90
C THR A 698 -12.97 1.68 16.71
N LEU A 699 -12.48 1.88 15.49
CA LEU A 699 -11.03 1.98 15.24
C LEU A 699 -10.40 3.12 16.04
N LYS A 700 -11.07 4.28 16.11
CA LYS A 700 -10.59 5.38 16.93
C LYS A 700 -10.61 5.08 18.43
N LEU A 701 -11.66 4.44 18.96
CA LEU A 701 -11.72 4.01 20.36
C LEU A 701 -10.64 3.00 20.74
N LEU A 702 -10.24 2.15 19.76
CA LEU A 702 -9.12 1.21 19.92
C LEU A 702 -7.76 1.87 19.77
N GLY A 703 -7.69 3.19 19.55
CA GLY A 703 -6.45 3.92 19.31
C GLY A 703 -5.73 3.51 18.02
N ARG A 704 -6.47 2.96 17.05
CA ARG A 704 -5.92 2.54 15.77
C ARG A 704 -6.16 3.62 14.72
N PRO A 705 -5.10 4.29 14.22
CA PRO A 705 -5.24 5.19 13.08
C PRO A 705 -5.64 4.39 11.83
N ILE A 706 -6.25 5.07 10.89
CA ILE A 706 -6.55 4.48 9.59
C ILE A 706 -5.30 4.60 8.72
N ASP A 707 -4.80 3.48 8.28
CA ASP A 707 -3.70 3.36 7.34
C ASP A 707 -4.20 3.24 5.88
N ILE A 708 -3.28 3.21 4.94
CA ILE A 708 -3.59 3.09 3.50
C ILE A 708 -4.47 1.86 3.22
N PRO A 709 -4.15 0.64 3.68
CA PRO A 709 -5.00 -0.53 3.50
C PRO A 709 -6.39 -0.36 4.09
N GLY A 710 -6.50 0.27 5.26
CA GLY A 710 -7.78 0.52 5.93
C GLY A 710 -8.72 1.39 5.11
N VAL A 711 -8.21 2.43 4.44
CA VAL A 711 -9.03 3.30 3.57
C VAL A 711 -9.49 2.54 2.30
N MET A 712 -8.60 1.75 1.69
CA MET A 712 -8.94 0.93 0.52
C MET A 712 -10.13 -0.01 0.80
N LEU A 713 -10.21 -0.51 2.03
CA LEU A 713 -11.27 -1.45 2.43
C LEU A 713 -12.64 -0.81 2.59
N TRP A 714 -12.77 0.50 2.64
CA TRP A 714 -14.09 1.15 2.65
C TRP A 714 -14.90 0.80 1.40
N VAL A 715 -14.25 0.72 0.25
CA VAL A 715 -14.89 0.30 -1.00
C VAL A 715 -15.38 -1.14 -0.89
N VAL A 716 -14.57 -2.02 -0.28
CA VAL A 716 -14.93 -3.43 -0.05
C VAL A 716 -16.12 -3.53 0.92
N ILE A 717 -16.08 -2.81 2.03
CA ILE A 717 -17.18 -2.77 3.02
C ILE A 717 -18.47 -2.25 2.36
N MET A 718 -18.39 -1.23 1.51
CA MET A 718 -19.55 -0.71 0.79
C MET A 718 -20.11 -1.75 -0.19
N GLY A 719 -19.25 -2.40 -1.01
CA GLY A 719 -19.66 -3.38 -1.99
C GLY A 719 -20.31 -4.61 -1.36
N MET A 720 -19.70 -5.17 -0.33
CA MET A 720 -20.19 -6.39 0.34
C MET A 720 -21.29 -6.11 1.36
N GLY A 721 -21.21 -4.99 2.08
CA GLY A 721 -22.18 -4.65 3.11
C GLY A 721 -23.57 -4.36 2.58
N ILE A 722 -23.66 -3.89 1.33
CA ILE A 722 -24.93 -3.60 0.71
C ILE A 722 -25.72 -4.85 0.33
N ASP A 723 -25.05 -5.94 0.04
CA ASP A 723 -25.65 -7.20 -0.37
C ASP A 723 -26.62 -7.72 0.69
N TYR A 724 -26.28 -7.61 1.97
CA TYR A 724 -27.17 -8.01 3.08
C TYR A 724 -28.50 -7.25 3.08
N GLY A 725 -28.44 -5.94 2.80
CA GLY A 725 -29.64 -5.11 2.63
C GLY A 725 -30.45 -5.50 1.41
N ILE A 726 -29.78 -5.74 0.27
CA ILE A 726 -30.43 -6.17 -0.98
C ILE A 726 -31.16 -7.50 -0.76
N TYR A 727 -30.45 -8.52 -0.22
CA TYR A 727 -31.04 -9.83 0.03
C TYR A 727 -32.25 -9.73 0.95
N TYR A 728 -32.17 -8.94 2.00
CA TYR A 728 -33.28 -8.79 2.95
C TYR A 728 -34.51 -8.10 2.34
N VAL A 729 -34.30 -6.98 1.60
CA VAL A 729 -35.39 -6.22 0.97
C VAL A 729 -36.08 -7.03 -0.13
N CYS A 730 -35.29 -7.70 -0.99
CA CYS A 730 -35.83 -8.54 -2.05
C CYS A 730 -36.59 -9.75 -1.49
N ALA A 731 -36.09 -10.37 -0.41
CA ALA A 731 -36.75 -11.45 0.27
C ALA A 731 -38.12 -11.06 0.83
N TYR A 732 -38.16 -9.89 1.49
CA TYR A 732 -39.41 -9.37 2.02
C TYR A 732 -40.45 -9.05 0.92
N GLN A 733 -40.01 -8.51 -0.21
CA GLN A 733 -40.89 -8.27 -1.36
C GLN A 733 -41.44 -9.55 -1.98
N ARG A 734 -40.72 -10.66 -1.83
CA ARG A 734 -41.11 -11.95 -2.39
C ARG A 734 -42.06 -12.73 -1.45
N CYS A 735 -41.79 -12.70 -0.14
CA CYS A 735 -42.48 -13.55 0.81
C CYS A 735 -43.59 -12.83 1.57
N LEU A 736 -43.49 -11.49 1.79
CA LEU A 736 -44.38 -10.64 2.60
C LEU A 736 -44.61 -11.12 4.06
N ASP A 737 -44.38 -12.38 4.33
CA ASP A 737 -44.46 -12.95 5.66
C ASP A 737 -43.06 -13.32 6.18
N GLU A 738 -42.69 -12.83 7.33
CA GLU A 738 -41.41 -13.13 7.95
C GLU A 738 -41.29 -14.56 8.45
N HIS A 739 -42.41 -15.26 8.58
CA HIS A 739 -42.50 -16.67 9.00
C HIS A 739 -42.38 -17.65 7.80
N ASP A 740 -42.37 -17.15 6.60
CA ASP A 740 -42.17 -17.98 5.40
C ASP A 740 -40.85 -18.74 5.49
N SER A 741 -40.89 -20.01 5.12
CA SER A 741 -39.70 -20.89 5.06
C SER A 741 -38.59 -20.31 4.18
N SER A 742 -38.96 -19.66 3.07
CA SER A 742 -38.01 -19.00 2.15
C SER A 742 -37.33 -17.79 2.81
N MET A 743 -38.08 -17.02 3.60
CA MET A 743 -37.50 -15.89 4.34
C MET A 743 -36.49 -16.36 5.39
N ARG A 744 -36.75 -17.46 6.07
CA ARG A 744 -35.82 -18.09 7.02
C ARG A 744 -34.53 -18.54 6.30
N LEU A 745 -34.64 -19.16 5.12
CA LEU A 745 -33.46 -19.57 4.34
C LEU A 745 -32.61 -18.38 3.91
N ILE A 746 -33.22 -17.28 3.49
CA ILE A 746 -32.50 -16.08 3.12
C ILE A 746 -31.81 -15.43 4.31
N ARG A 747 -32.48 -15.33 5.46
CA ARG A 747 -31.84 -14.85 6.70
C ARG A 747 -30.64 -15.72 7.09
N LEU A 748 -30.77 -17.05 6.95
CA LEU A 748 -29.68 -17.99 7.21
C LEU A 748 -28.55 -17.81 6.18
N SER A 749 -28.89 -17.59 4.89
CA SER A 749 -27.89 -17.28 3.87
C SER A 749 -27.08 -16.02 4.19
N ILE A 750 -27.75 -14.93 4.59
CA ILE A 750 -27.08 -13.67 4.99
C ILE A 750 -26.16 -13.91 6.20
N LEU A 751 -26.65 -14.68 7.20
CA LEU A 751 -25.84 -14.97 8.39
C LEU A 751 -24.60 -15.79 8.04
N LEU A 752 -24.76 -16.81 7.19
CA LEU A 752 -23.65 -17.67 6.76
C LEU A 752 -22.64 -16.91 5.89
N ALA A 753 -23.13 -16.12 4.96
CA ALA A 753 -22.32 -15.24 4.12
C ALA A 753 -21.45 -14.32 4.99
N ALA A 754 -22.07 -13.62 5.92
CA ALA A 754 -21.31 -12.75 6.82
C ALA A 754 -20.36 -13.55 7.74
N ALA A 755 -20.76 -14.74 8.21
CA ALA A 755 -19.92 -15.56 9.09
C ALA A 755 -18.69 -16.10 8.35
N THR A 756 -18.82 -16.56 7.09
CA THR A 756 -17.67 -16.98 6.27
C THR A 756 -16.68 -15.85 6.07
N THR A 757 -17.19 -14.68 5.79
CA THR A 757 -16.37 -13.48 5.59
C THR A 757 -15.73 -12.99 6.88
N LEU A 758 -16.49 -13.01 8.02
CA LEU A 758 -15.94 -12.69 9.34
C LEU A 758 -14.86 -13.68 9.79
N ILE A 759 -14.98 -14.97 9.46
CA ILE A 759 -13.92 -15.96 9.70
C ILE A 759 -12.68 -15.59 8.90
N GLY A 760 -12.81 -15.29 7.59
CA GLY A 760 -11.69 -14.95 6.74
C GLY A 760 -10.93 -13.71 7.23
N PHE A 761 -11.63 -12.61 7.44
CA PHE A 761 -11.01 -11.37 7.90
C PHE A 761 -10.65 -11.39 9.39
N GLY A 762 -11.37 -12.16 10.22
CA GLY A 762 -11.04 -12.35 11.62
C GLY A 762 -9.71 -13.04 11.83
N VAL A 763 -9.37 -14.01 11.00
CA VAL A 763 -8.03 -14.64 10.99
C VAL A 763 -6.95 -13.63 10.59
N LEU A 764 -7.20 -12.77 9.61
CA LEU A 764 -6.27 -11.70 9.24
C LEU A 764 -6.11 -10.66 10.35
N ALA A 765 -7.15 -10.42 11.16
CA ALA A 765 -7.10 -9.46 12.27
C ALA A 765 -6.09 -9.84 13.37
N ILE A 766 -5.73 -11.11 13.47
CA ILE A 766 -4.72 -11.62 14.42
C ILE A 766 -3.33 -11.83 13.77
N ALA A 767 -3.17 -11.45 12.50
CA ALA A 767 -1.91 -11.55 11.76
C ALA A 767 -0.79 -10.73 12.43
N GLU A 768 0.44 -11.15 12.24
CA GLU A 768 1.63 -10.41 12.67
C GLU A 768 1.97 -9.28 11.70
N HIS A 769 1.77 -9.51 10.40
CA HIS A 769 2.02 -8.53 9.37
C HIS A 769 1.08 -7.33 9.49
N ALA A 770 1.63 -6.12 9.67
CA ALA A 770 0.89 -4.90 9.98
C ALA A 770 -0.24 -4.61 8.97
N VAL A 771 0.03 -4.73 7.67
CA VAL A 771 -0.94 -4.52 6.59
C VAL A 771 -2.08 -5.53 6.67
N LEU A 772 -1.77 -6.83 6.83
CA LEU A 772 -2.80 -7.88 6.91
C LEU A 772 -3.67 -7.71 8.13
N LYS A 773 -3.09 -7.33 9.26
CA LYS A 773 -3.81 -7.04 10.51
C LYS A 773 -4.76 -5.86 10.36
N SER A 774 -4.33 -4.79 9.73
CA SER A 774 -5.17 -3.62 9.45
C SER A 774 -6.34 -3.97 8.53
N ILE A 775 -6.06 -4.71 7.46
CA ILE A 775 -7.08 -5.26 6.55
C ILE A 775 -8.09 -6.10 7.33
N GLY A 776 -7.59 -7.03 8.15
CA GLY A 776 -8.42 -7.94 8.94
C GLY A 776 -9.34 -7.19 9.90
N LEU A 777 -8.80 -6.28 10.71
CA LEU A 777 -9.56 -5.53 11.72
C LEU A 777 -10.63 -4.63 11.08
N THR A 778 -10.25 -3.85 10.06
CA THR A 778 -11.18 -2.92 9.40
C THR A 778 -12.34 -3.67 8.74
N SER A 779 -12.05 -4.76 8.03
CA SER A 779 -13.09 -5.58 7.39
C SER A 779 -13.93 -6.34 8.39
N PHE A 780 -13.35 -6.89 9.47
CA PHE A 780 -14.07 -7.60 10.51
C PHE A 780 -15.13 -6.70 11.17
N PHE A 781 -14.75 -5.50 11.57
CA PHE A 781 -15.71 -4.54 12.14
C PHE A 781 -16.71 -4.05 11.08
N GLY A 782 -16.26 -3.73 9.87
CA GLY A 782 -17.12 -3.24 8.79
C GLY A 782 -18.22 -4.22 8.42
N ILE A 783 -17.87 -5.48 8.21
CA ILE A 783 -18.81 -6.55 7.85
C ILE A 783 -19.68 -6.91 9.04
N GLY A 784 -19.10 -6.99 10.26
CA GLY A 784 -19.84 -7.24 11.48
C GLY A 784 -20.93 -6.20 11.75
N TYR A 785 -20.61 -4.91 11.57
CA TYR A 785 -21.60 -3.83 11.71
C TYR A 785 -22.59 -3.80 10.54
N SER A 786 -22.19 -4.18 9.33
CA SER A 786 -23.11 -4.32 8.19
C SER A 786 -24.14 -5.41 8.46
N LEU A 787 -23.71 -6.57 8.97
CA LEU A 787 -24.59 -7.66 9.38
C LEU A 787 -25.53 -7.21 10.49
N LEU A 788 -25.00 -6.57 11.52
CA LEU A 788 -25.79 -6.03 12.63
C LEU A 788 -26.84 -5.04 12.11
N GLY A 789 -26.44 -4.11 11.23
CA GLY A 789 -27.33 -3.16 10.58
C GLY A 789 -28.42 -3.82 9.75
N ALA A 790 -28.08 -4.86 8.99
CA ALA A 790 -29.05 -5.61 8.19
C ALA A 790 -30.10 -6.30 9.05
N PHE A 791 -29.76 -6.86 10.20
CA PHE A 791 -30.72 -7.53 11.07
C PHE A 791 -31.46 -6.60 12.05
N VAL A 792 -30.89 -5.45 12.39
CA VAL A 792 -31.45 -4.53 13.38
C VAL A 792 -32.22 -3.38 12.74
N LEU A 793 -31.67 -2.78 11.64
CA LEU A 793 -32.27 -1.59 11.00
C LEU A 793 -33.28 -1.98 9.91
N VAL A 794 -32.91 -2.94 9.04
CA VAL A 794 -33.72 -3.23 7.86
C VAL A 794 -35.12 -3.75 8.17
N PRO A 795 -35.36 -4.73 9.06
CA PRO A 795 -36.70 -5.25 9.32
C PRO A 795 -37.71 -4.19 9.81
N PRO A 796 -37.41 -3.35 10.81
CA PRO A 796 -38.37 -2.34 11.27
C PRO A 796 -38.61 -1.23 10.24
N LEU A 797 -37.57 -0.89 9.42
CA LEU A 797 -37.70 0.11 8.37
C LEU A 797 -38.58 -0.41 7.21
N ILE A 798 -38.40 -1.66 6.80
CA ILE A 798 -39.21 -2.31 5.77
C ILE A 798 -40.68 -2.37 6.21
N ARG A 799 -40.96 -2.87 7.41
CA ARG A 799 -42.34 -2.94 7.92
C ARG A 799 -43.03 -1.59 7.92
N ARG A 800 -42.28 -0.51 8.20
CA ARG A 800 -42.85 0.84 8.22
C ARG A 800 -43.13 1.39 6.81
N VAL A 801 -42.32 1.04 5.83
CA VAL A 801 -42.34 1.61 4.48
C VAL A 801 -43.12 0.73 3.50
N LEU A 802 -43.02 -0.59 3.65
CA LEU A 802 -43.51 -1.57 2.67
C LEU A 802 -44.67 -2.43 3.21
N ALA A 803 -45.16 -2.19 4.40
CA ALA A 803 -46.33 -2.91 4.91
C ALA A 803 -47.50 -2.76 3.91
N PRO A 804 -48.24 -3.86 3.64
CA PRO A 804 -49.49 -3.77 2.90
C PRO A 804 -50.45 -2.81 3.60
N VAL A 805 -51.07 -1.94 2.82
CA VAL A 805 -52.02 -0.98 3.36
C VAL A 805 -53.37 -1.64 3.34
N ALA A 806 -53.98 -1.84 4.55
CA ALA A 806 -55.38 -2.21 4.64
C ALA A 806 -56.22 -1.02 4.19
N LEU A 807 -56.84 -1.14 3.02
CA LEU A 807 -57.71 -0.12 2.48
C LEU A 807 -59.14 -0.40 2.87
N PRO A 808 -59.85 0.52 3.56
CA PRO A 808 -61.26 0.33 3.87
C PRO A 808 -62.09 0.22 2.57
N PRO A 809 -63.16 -0.56 2.54
CA PRO A 809 -64.02 -0.64 1.39
C PRO A 809 -64.74 0.71 1.14
N GLU A 810 -64.42 1.35 0.05
CA GLU A 810 -65.06 2.62 -0.32
C GLU A 810 -65.54 2.51 -1.80
N SER A 811 -66.59 3.23 -2.14
CA SER A 811 -67.11 3.28 -3.50
C SER A 811 -66.53 4.46 -4.26
N PHE A 812 -66.01 4.21 -5.44
CA PHE A 812 -65.43 5.24 -6.33
C PHE A 812 -65.99 5.14 -7.75
N PRO A 813 -66.05 6.25 -8.49
CA PRO A 813 -66.27 6.17 -9.92
C PRO A 813 -65.18 5.36 -10.63
N ALA A 814 -65.58 4.47 -11.53
CA ALA A 814 -64.66 3.66 -12.30
C ALA A 814 -63.62 4.53 -13.04
N GLY A 815 -62.35 4.20 -13.00
CA GLY A 815 -61.26 4.95 -13.65
C GLY A 815 -60.96 6.32 -13.06
N SER A 816 -61.60 6.69 -11.94
CA SER A 816 -61.24 7.94 -11.25
C SER A 816 -59.79 7.92 -10.73
N PRO A 817 -59.13 9.10 -10.60
CA PRO A 817 -57.76 9.17 -10.04
C PRO A 817 -57.60 8.54 -8.65
N ARG A 818 -58.69 8.54 -7.86
CA ARG A 818 -58.73 7.88 -6.55
C ARG A 818 -58.76 6.34 -6.66
N HIS A 819 -59.58 5.83 -7.61
CA HIS A 819 -59.63 4.39 -7.91
C HIS A 819 -58.26 3.86 -8.37
N GLU A 820 -57.67 4.50 -9.35
CA GLU A 820 -56.35 4.14 -9.84
C GLU A 820 -55.28 4.24 -8.74
N SER A 821 -55.33 5.25 -7.88
CA SER A 821 -54.43 5.41 -6.78
C SER A 821 -54.50 4.24 -5.78
N ARG A 822 -55.73 3.72 -5.54
CA ARG A 822 -55.92 2.55 -4.69
C ARG A 822 -55.35 1.27 -5.30
N VAL A 823 -55.58 1.05 -6.57
CA VAL A 823 -54.98 -0.08 -7.29
C VAL A 823 -53.44 0.01 -7.23
N ARG A 824 -52.87 1.19 -7.45
CA ARG A 824 -51.43 1.42 -7.33
C ARG A 824 -50.92 1.15 -5.91
N LEU A 825 -51.68 1.45 -4.87
CA LEU A 825 -51.32 1.18 -3.47
C LEU A 825 -51.25 -0.31 -3.18
N ARG A 826 -52.11 -1.15 -3.83
CA ARG A 826 -52.01 -2.63 -3.72
C ARG A 826 -50.69 -3.18 -4.23
N TYR A 827 -50.15 -2.61 -5.32
CA TYR A 827 -48.86 -3.03 -5.90
C TYR A 827 -47.65 -2.35 -5.24
N ARG A 828 -47.87 -1.41 -4.30
CA ARG A 828 -46.78 -0.57 -3.74
C ARG A 828 -45.65 -1.40 -3.08
N HIS A 829 -45.98 -2.50 -2.43
CA HIS A 829 -45.02 -3.33 -1.71
C HIS A 829 -44.27 -4.32 -2.60
N LEU A 830 -44.75 -4.55 -3.83
CA LEU A 830 -44.14 -5.49 -4.78
C LEU A 830 -42.84 -4.96 -5.41
N ALA A 831 -42.15 -5.83 -6.16
CA ALA A 831 -40.96 -5.48 -6.91
C ALA A 831 -41.21 -4.39 -7.97
N ALA A 832 -40.15 -3.82 -8.55
CA ALA A 832 -40.26 -2.73 -9.51
C ALA A 832 -41.10 -3.10 -10.75
N HIS A 833 -40.85 -4.29 -11.33
CA HIS A 833 -41.57 -4.74 -12.53
C HIS A 833 -43.09 -4.82 -12.34
N PRO A 834 -43.67 -5.54 -11.35
CA PRO A 834 -45.12 -5.53 -11.13
C PRO A 834 -45.69 -4.14 -10.87
N ARG A 835 -45.02 -3.28 -10.15
CA ARG A 835 -45.46 -1.92 -9.86
C ARG A 835 -45.56 -1.05 -11.13
N LEU A 836 -44.50 -1.08 -11.96
CA LEU A 836 -44.45 -0.34 -13.19
C LEU A 836 -45.43 -0.92 -14.21
N PHE A 837 -45.48 -2.24 -14.32
CA PHE A 837 -46.42 -2.92 -15.22
C PHE A 837 -47.86 -2.55 -14.88
N ALA A 838 -48.27 -2.64 -13.59
CA ALA A 838 -49.60 -2.27 -13.18
C ALA A 838 -49.92 -0.79 -13.51
N ARG A 839 -48.97 0.13 -13.26
CA ARG A 839 -49.10 1.56 -13.56
C ARG A 839 -49.22 1.81 -15.05
N LEU A 840 -48.33 1.21 -15.86
CA LEU A 840 -48.29 1.39 -17.31
C LEU A 840 -49.54 0.73 -17.97
N LYS A 841 -49.87 -0.47 -17.50
CA LYS A 841 -51.02 -1.20 -18.04
C LYS A 841 -52.35 -0.43 -17.82
N MET A 842 -52.58 0.10 -16.60
CA MET A 842 -53.75 0.92 -16.34
C MET A 842 -53.80 2.22 -17.16
N HIS A 843 -52.66 2.76 -17.54
CA HIS A 843 -52.58 4.02 -18.29
C HIS A 843 -52.62 3.81 -19.79
N LEU A 844 -52.00 2.75 -20.30
CA LEU A 844 -51.85 2.52 -21.73
C LEU A 844 -52.91 1.57 -22.31
N ASP A 845 -53.51 0.68 -21.51
CA ASP A 845 -54.47 -0.30 -21.96
C ASP A 845 -55.89 0.32 -21.97
N PRO A 846 -56.48 0.53 -23.15
CA PRO A 846 -57.80 1.15 -23.29
C PRO A 846 -58.94 0.32 -22.66
N MET A 847 -58.69 -0.91 -22.26
CA MET A 847 -59.67 -1.78 -21.63
C MET A 847 -60.21 -1.18 -20.31
N PHE A 848 -59.36 -0.57 -19.48
CA PHE A 848 -59.70 -0.17 -18.11
C PHE A 848 -60.86 0.84 -18.01
N PRO A 849 -60.98 1.91 -18.83
CA PRO A 849 -62.10 2.81 -18.77
C PRO A 849 -63.45 2.13 -19.10
N HIS A 850 -63.41 1.13 -19.94
CA HIS A 850 -64.58 0.42 -20.45
C HIS A 850 -64.94 -0.85 -19.66
N LEU A 851 -64.01 -1.37 -18.85
CA LEU A 851 -64.20 -2.62 -18.11
C LEU A 851 -65.43 -2.60 -17.18
N ALA A 852 -65.71 -1.47 -16.55
CA ALA A 852 -66.90 -1.31 -15.69
C ALA A 852 -68.25 -1.33 -16.47
N SER A 853 -68.26 -1.00 -17.78
CA SER A 853 -69.49 -1.04 -18.59
C SER A 853 -69.91 -2.47 -18.95
N PHE A 854 -69.03 -3.40 -18.94
CA PHE A 854 -69.29 -4.83 -19.19
C PHE A 854 -69.68 -5.63 -17.94
N VAL A 855 -69.45 -5.09 -16.72
CA VAL A 855 -69.62 -5.78 -15.47
C VAL A 855 -70.61 -5.00 -14.60
N SER A 856 -71.84 -5.47 -14.45
CA SER A 856 -72.86 -4.80 -13.65
C SER A 856 -73.07 -5.54 -12.32
N ALA A 857 -72.72 -4.92 -11.17
CA ALA A 857 -72.88 -5.41 -9.80
C ALA A 857 -72.53 -6.91 -9.63
N PRO A 858 -71.34 -7.33 -9.98
CA PRO A 858 -70.99 -8.75 -9.95
C PRO A 858 -70.90 -9.27 -8.52
N ARG A 859 -71.31 -10.53 -8.31
CA ARG A 859 -71.09 -11.28 -7.07
C ARG A 859 -69.81 -12.16 -7.10
N ARG A 860 -69.51 -12.67 -8.32
CA ARG A 860 -68.34 -13.52 -8.57
C ARG A 860 -67.75 -13.13 -9.95
N ILE A 861 -66.45 -13.02 -9.99
CA ILE A 861 -65.69 -12.70 -11.20
C ILE A 861 -64.59 -13.76 -11.37
N LEU A 862 -64.44 -14.31 -12.57
CA LEU A 862 -63.37 -15.20 -12.92
C LEU A 862 -62.50 -14.51 -14.03
N ASP A 863 -61.22 -14.26 -13.70
CA ASP A 863 -60.23 -13.70 -14.61
C ASP A 863 -59.35 -14.84 -15.16
N ILE A 864 -59.54 -15.17 -16.45
CA ILE A 864 -58.81 -16.25 -17.11
C ILE A 864 -57.58 -15.67 -17.83
N GLY A 865 -56.39 -16.15 -17.49
CA GLY A 865 -55.12 -15.53 -17.89
C GLY A 865 -54.82 -14.26 -17.13
N CYS A 866 -55.10 -14.27 -15.83
CA CYS A 866 -55.04 -13.06 -14.98
C CYS A 866 -53.66 -12.42 -14.92
N GLY A 867 -52.61 -13.13 -15.29
CA GLY A 867 -51.23 -12.64 -15.16
C GLY A 867 -50.90 -12.26 -13.70
N ILE A 868 -50.48 -11.03 -13.52
CA ILE A 868 -50.22 -10.45 -12.17
C ILE A 868 -51.47 -9.79 -11.57
N ALA A 869 -52.67 -10.14 -12.07
CA ALA A 869 -54.01 -9.76 -11.60
C ALA A 869 -54.32 -8.25 -11.63
N VAL A 870 -53.83 -7.45 -12.60
CA VAL A 870 -54.11 -6.01 -12.64
C VAL A 870 -55.61 -5.75 -12.87
N PRO A 871 -56.28 -6.40 -13.83
CA PRO A 871 -57.74 -6.27 -14.01
C PRO A 871 -58.52 -6.78 -12.81
N SER A 872 -58.09 -7.91 -12.23
CA SER A 872 -58.70 -8.51 -11.06
C SER A 872 -58.69 -7.55 -9.85
N VAL A 873 -57.52 -6.94 -9.56
CA VAL A 873 -57.33 -5.98 -8.46
C VAL A 873 -58.16 -4.69 -8.74
N TRP A 874 -58.16 -4.22 -10.01
CA TRP A 874 -58.92 -3.06 -10.40
C TRP A 874 -60.45 -3.28 -10.16
N LEU A 875 -60.96 -4.46 -10.53
CA LEU A 875 -62.37 -4.84 -10.27
C LEU A 875 -62.64 -5.06 -8.78
N THR A 876 -61.71 -5.62 -7.99
CA THR A 876 -61.85 -5.79 -6.54
C THR A 876 -61.98 -4.44 -5.83
N GLU A 877 -61.21 -3.44 -6.21
CA GLU A 877 -61.31 -2.10 -5.64
C GLU A 877 -62.60 -1.37 -6.07
N LEU A 878 -63.13 -1.68 -7.27
CA LEU A 878 -64.40 -1.12 -7.78
C LEU A 878 -65.62 -1.80 -7.11
N TYR A 879 -65.57 -3.12 -6.93
CA TYR A 879 -66.65 -3.96 -6.38
C TYR A 879 -66.20 -4.69 -5.15
N PRO A 880 -66.10 -4.04 -3.99
CA PRO A 880 -65.57 -4.66 -2.77
C PRO A 880 -66.34 -5.87 -2.26
N GLN A 881 -67.58 -6.04 -2.65
CA GLN A 881 -68.46 -7.15 -2.28
C GLN A 881 -68.31 -8.36 -3.22
N ALA A 882 -67.63 -8.23 -4.34
CA ALA A 882 -67.46 -9.28 -5.31
C ALA A 882 -66.30 -10.21 -4.90
N ARG A 883 -66.47 -11.50 -5.12
CA ARG A 883 -65.39 -12.46 -5.01
C ARG A 883 -64.70 -12.61 -6.37
N VAL A 884 -63.44 -12.20 -6.48
CA VAL A 884 -62.64 -12.29 -7.70
C VAL A 884 -61.70 -13.48 -7.59
N PHE A 885 -61.68 -14.30 -8.66
CA PHE A 885 -60.81 -15.47 -8.81
C PHE A 885 -59.96 -15.26 -10.05
N GLY A 886 -58.68 -15.47 -9.98
CA GLY A 886 -57.74 -15.41 -11.12
C GLY A 886 -57.07 -16.76 -11.35
N ILE A 887 -56.95 -17.17 -12.60
CA ILE A 887 -56.19 -18.35 -13.02
C ILE A 887 -55.18 -17.96 -14.10
N ASP A 888 -53.95 -18.47 -14.00
CA ASP A 888 -52.89 -18.28 -14.97
C ASP A 888 -51.99 -19.53 -14.97
N PRO A 889 -51.44 -19.99 -16.11
CA PRO A 889 -50.52 -21.13 -16.15
C PRO A 889 -49.16 -20.86 -15.52
N ASP A 890 -48.82 -19.58 -15.32
CA ASP A 890 -47.53 -19.19 -14.75
C ASP A 890 -47.65 -19.06 -13.19
N GLU A 891 -47.03 -19.99 -12.47
CA GLU A 891 -47.02 -20.01 -11.02
C GLU A 891 -46.41 -18.76 -10.38
N GLU A 892 -45.43 -18.13 -11.04
CA GLU A 892 -44.80 -16.92 -10.56
C GLU A 892 -45.71 -15.72 -10.66
N ARG A 893 -46.47 -15.61 -11.77
CA ARG A 893 -47.51 -14.57 -11.92
C ARG A 893 -48.63 -14.75 -10.90
N ILE A 894 -49.09 -15.94 -10.66
CA ILE A 894 -50.06 -16.25 -9.62
C ILE A 894 -49.52 -15.88 -8.22
N ARG A 895 -48.27 -16.16 -7.93
CA ARG A 895 -47.65 -15.74 -6.67
C ARG A 895 -47.72 -14.22 -6.49
N VAL A 896 -47.34 -13.45 -7.52
CA VAL A 896 -47.44 -11.98 -7.52
C VAL A 896 -48.90 -11.52 -7.39
N ALA A 897 -49.81 -12.15 -8.09
CA ALA A 897 -51.25 -11.85 -8.04
C ALA A 897 -51.82 -12.03 -6.63
N ARG A 898 -51.42 -13.08 -5.89
CA ARG A 898 -51.86 -13.33 -4.52
C ARG A 898 -51.33 -12.28 -3.54
N GLN A 899 -50.25 -11.64 -3.86
CA GLN A 899 -49.66 -10.61 -3.04
C GLN A 899 -50.25 -9.21 -3.30
N ALA A 900 -50.76 -8.99 -4.49
CA ALA A 900 -51.45 -7.73 -4.89
C ALA A 900 -52.85 -7.67 -4.30
#